data_b26bc0bf059e8c75a6923b1a9d22c8bc
#
_entry.id   b26bc0bf059e8c75a6923b1a9d22c8bc
#
_cell.length_a   1.000
_cell.length_b   1.000
_cell.length_c   1.000
_cell.angle_alpha   90.00
_cell.angle_beta   90.00
_cell.angle_gamma   90.00
#
_symmetry.space_group_name_H-M   'P 1'
#
loop_
_entity.id
_entity.type
_entity.pdbx_description
1 polymer ?
#
loop_
_entity_poly.entity_id
_entity_poly.type
_entity_poly.pdbx_seq_one_letter_code
_entity_poly.pdbx_strand_id
1 'polypeptide(L)'
;MRDEPGATAVPLPLPRRRLPRPPGRRTAVKLLVLGVLAAAFAAQALGALLPHVPLLLAASAGSLAAEGALYRWQRGMVSLFAKSHADVTVRHVLRDLLLVVGLLRLGEQHREGAYAPLVAGLLVFYALHWAIQAVSVLVRRTRTLPVVTRNIDASALRLTPAPPVLLRRPGHRLAVFGLPATAGLLATVATDAPVYGAGGLALSLALALTGLGALLLRLLPGRRPAGEQEVLDWFEAWLTRYRPTVGLYFSGGASSAYQANMWLEPLARLDGRPVIVLRERHMVQRIAATDIPVVCLPKVSTLMRLEHSTLRVLLHPSNSGKTSQVLRIPTIKHAFVNHGESDKLSSCNPYAKAYDEVWVAGPAARERYALAEVGVEDKDVVEIGRPQLDAVRPYAGPPAAGAFTTVLYAPTWEGWDGNPGNTSVVEAGEHLVRALLADPGVRLLYKPHPLTGSVDPRARAADLRIRELVRAANRERGGPRPDASAAAALAGRAAELDRLTAAGFRSAADQAERMLRQPAPEAGRAAAVRRAEAAWEEAYWASLPEWEHQVVTDTRPPLYACFNRADLLISDVSSVISDFLASGKPYAVANTSTLAEDVFRKSFPTVAAATVLTPDASGVPGLLEAVRRPERDELAGERAALALRLLGPTEPSSQERFAGAVRSLGEAAVRHRARMAQRLATELPFPAPRREPARSPAPSATPSAASAPAPSAAPEPHGHA
;
A
#
# COMPACT_ATOMS: atom_id res chain seq x y z
N MET A 1 -48.30 -31.40 31.21
CA MET A 1 -48.06 -31.43 32.66
C MET A 1 -46.85 -32.30 32.91
N ARG A 2 -45.69 -31.75 33.02
CA ARG A 2 -44.47 -32.17 33.75
C ARG A 2 -43.50 -31.00 33.75
N ASP A 3 -43.26 -30.51 34.95
CA ASP A 3 -42.42 -29.37 35.26
C ASP A 3 -40.94 -29.68 34.99
N GLU A 4 -40.21 -28.76 34.33
CA GLU A 4 -38.75 -28.70 34.38
C GLU A 4 -38.29 -27.63 35.38
N PRO A 5 -37.28 -27.91 36.20
CA PRO A 5 -36.86 -27.00 37.26
C PRO A 5 -35.95 -25.89 36.67
N GLY A 6 -36.23 -24.68 37.11
CA GLY A 6 -35.55 -23.47 36.72
C GLY A 6 -34.05 -23.45 36.96
N ALA A 7 -33.30 -23.10 35.97
CA ALA A 7 -31.87 -22.80 36.05
C ALA A 7 -31.68 -21.44 36.74
N THR A 8 -31.14 -21.45 37.95
CA THR A 8 -30.67 -20.24 38.66
C THR A 8 -29.51 -19.59 37.89
N ALA A 9 -29.74 -18.38 37.38
CA ALA A 9 -28.71 -17.58 36.75
C ALA A 9 -27.67 -17.14 37.80
N VAL A 10 -26.44 -17.59 37.63
CA VAL A 10 -25.27 -17.08 38.38
C VAL A 10 -24.97 -15.68 37.91
N PRO A 11 -24.89 -14.65 38.77
CA PRO A 11 -24.57 -13.30 38.37
C PRO A 11 -23.12 -13.21 37.89
N LEU A 12 -22.93 -12.74 36.64
CA LEU A 12 -21.61 -12.42 36.08
C LEU A 12 -20.91 -11.33 36.90
N PRO A 13 -19.65 -11.50 37.28
CA PRO A 13 -18.91 -10.48 38.01
C PRO A 13 -18.74 -9.20 37.13
N LEU A 14 -19.14 -8.07 37.70
CA LEU A 14 -18.97 -6.74 37.08
C LEU A 14 -17.50 -6.50 36.67
N PRO A 15 -17.22 -5.93 35.49
CA PRO A 15 -15.87 -5.68 35.06
C PRO A 15 -15.19 -4.70 36.01
N ARG A 16 -14.13 -5.13 36.69
CA ARG A 16 -13.28 -4.27 37.50
C ARG A 16 -12.77 -3.11 36.65
N ARG A 17 -13.14 -1.86 36.96
CA ARG A 17 -12.54 -0.66 36.37
C ARG A 17 -11.03 -0.73 36.56
N ARG A 18 -10.31 -1.01 35.48
CA ARG A 18 -8.84 -0.90 35.46
C ARG A 18 -8.50 0.58 35.54
N LEU A 19 -7.78 0.97 36.58
CA LEU A 19 -7.16 2.28 36.67
C LEU A 19 -6.32 2.52 35.39
N PRO A 20 -6.39 3.71 34.79
CA PRO A 20 -5.62 4.02 33.59
C PRO A 20 -4.12 3.85 33.89
N ARG A 21 -3.44 3.01 33.09
CA ARG A 21 -1.98 2.87 33.17
C ARG A 21 -1.32 4.23 32.92
N PRO A 22 -0.22 4.57 33.60
CA PRO A 22 0.51 5.80 33.34
C PRO A 22 0.92 5.87 31.86
N PRO A 23 0.83 7.04 31.21
CA PRO A 23 1.15 7.19 29.81
C PRO A 23 2.62 6.81 29.57
N GLY A 24 2.88 5.95 28.57
CA GLY A 24 4.23 5.59 28.19
C GLY A 24 5.05 6.84 27.81
N ARG A 25 6.38 6.80 27.95
CA ARG A 25 7.31 7.92 27.71
C ARG A 25 6.99 8.74 26.43
N ARG A 26 6.59 8.07 25.36
CA ARG A 26 6.19 8.75 24.11
C ARG A 26 4.88 9.54 24.22
N THR A 27 3.93 9.05 25.01
CA THR A 27 2.65 9.75 25.26
C THR A 27 2.86 10.92 26.19
N ALA A 28 3.69 10.77 27.24
CA ALA A 28 4.05 11.85 28.16
C ALA A 28 4.71 13.03 27.43
N VAL A 29 5.65 12.76 26.52
CA VAL A 29 6.28 13.80 25.67
C VAL A 29 5.27 14.53 24.79
N LYS A 30 4.30 13.82 24.21
CA LYS A 30 3.25 14.45 23.40
C LYS A 30 2.35 15.37 24.23
N LEU A 31 1.95 14.93 25.42
CA LEU A 31 1.14 15.73 26.33
C LEU A 31 1.91 16.96 26.83
N LEU A 32 3.21 16.82 27.12
CA LEU A 32 4.07 17.94 27.49
C LEU A 32 4.13 18.99 26.38
N VAL A 33 4.40 18.57 25.13
CA VAL A 33 4.46 19.50 23.98
C VAL A 33 3.13 20.22 23.78
N LEU A 34 2.00 19.50 23.90
CA LEU A 34 0.67 20.09 23.82
C LEU A 34 0.42 21.09 24.93
N GLY A 35 0.79 20.75 26.18
CA GLY A 35 0.67 21.64 27.36
C GLY A 35 1.52 22.89 27.20
N VAL A 36 2.77 22.78 26.76
CA VAL A 36 3.65 23.93 26.53
C VAL A 36 3.08 24.85 25.44
N LEU A 37 2.58 24.30 24.35
CA LEU A 37 1.98 25.07 23.26
C LEU A 37 0.70 25.82 23.75
N ALA A 38 -0.19 25.13 24.47
CA ALA A 38 -1.41 25.71 25.03
C ALA A 38 -1.09 26.81 26.06
N ALA A 39 -0.14 26.57 26.96
CA ALA A 39 0.31 27.55 27.94
C ALA A 39 0.92 28.79 27.27
N ALA A 40 1.72 28.60 26.19
CA ALA A 40 2.29 29.73 25.46
C ALA A 40 1.20 30.58 24.77
N PHE A 41 0.18 29.99 24.18
CA PHE A 41 -0.94 30.73 23.60
C PHE A 41 -1.80 31.42 24.67
N ALA A 42 -2.06 30.77 25.82
CA ALA A 42 -2.78 31.38 26.94
C ALA A 42 -2.01 32.57 27.51
N ALA A 43 -0.70 32.43 27.72
CA ALA A 43 0.17 33.51 28.17
C ALA A 43 0.26 34.67 27.16
N GLN A 44 0.28 34.35 25.85
CA GLN A 44 0.25 35.38 24.80
C GLN A 44 -1.08 36.13 24.79
N ALA A 45 -2.20 35.43 24.94
CA ALA A 45 -3.52 36.04 25.04
C ALA A 45 -3.62 36.96 26.27
N LEU A 46 -3.13 36.50 27.45
CA LEU A 46 -3.09 37.29 28.67
C LEU A 46 -2.22 38.54 28.52
N GLY A 47 -1.02 38.38 27.93
CA GLY A 47 -0.10 39.51 27.66
C GLY A 47 -0.67 40.54 26.69
N ALA A 48 -1.47 40.06 25.67
CA ALA A 48 -2.15 40.97 24.73
C ALA A 48 -3.32 41.73 25.35
N LEU A 49 -4.16 41.04 26.17
CA LEU A 49 -5.37 41.61 26.76
C LEU A 49 -5.04 42.57 27.94
N LEU A 50 -3.98 42.28 28.74
CA LEU A 50 -3.53 43.09 29.87
C LEU A 50 -2.44 44.10 29.51
N PRO A 51 -2.23 44.48 28.28
CA PRO A 51 -1.10 45.14 27.61
C PRO A 51 0.26 44.99 28.35
N HIS A 52 0.65 43.75 28.64
CA HIS A 52 1.88 43.47 29.38
C HIS A 52 2.99 43.04 28.41
N VAL A 53 3.81 44.01 27.96
CA VAL A 53 4.84 43.83 26.92
C VAL A 53 5.78 42.64 27.17
N PRO A 54 6.44 42.50 28.37
CA PRO A 54 7.36 41.37 28.58
C PRO A 54 6.69 39.99 28.43
N LEU A 55 5.45 39.87 28.94
CA LEU A 55 4.71 38.60 28.83
C LEU A 55 4.33 38.30 27.39
N LEU A 56 3.85 39.29 26.63
CA LEU A 56 3.49 39.16 25.23
C LEU A 56 4.71 38.71 24.38
N LEU A 57 5.86 39.33 24.59
CA LEU A 57 7.10 39.03 23.91
C LEU A 57 7.60 37.61 24.22
N ALA A 58 7.71 37.29 25.53
CA ALA A 58 8.20 35.99 26.00
C ALA A 58 7.27 34.83 25.50
N ALA A 59 5.96 35.01 25.60
CA ALA A 59 4.97 34.02 25.18
C ALA A 59 4.97 33.85 23.67
N SER A 60 5.09 34.93 22.89
CA SER A 60 5.17 34.85 21.41
C SER A 60 6.45 34.14 20.98
N ALA A 61 7.60 34.47 21.54
CA ALA A 61 8.87 33.79 21.26
C ALA A 61 8.82 32.32 21.70
N GLY A 62 8.25 32.01 22.86
CA GLY A 62 8.04 30.65 23.35
C GLY A 62 7.14 29.82 22.45
N SER A 63 6.05 30.41 21.95
CA SER A 63 5.14 29.72 21.01
C SER A 63 5.79 29.45 19.66
N LEU A 64 6.64 30.35 19.15
CA LEU A 64 7.43 30.14 17.93
C LEU A 64 8.50 29.06 18.11
N ALA A 65 9.21 29.07 19.24
CA ALA A 65 10.18 28.04 19.56
C ALA A 65 9.54 26.65 19.72
N ALA A 66 8.37 26.57 20.38
CA ALA A 66 7.60 25.33 20.51
C ALA A 66 7.12 24.81 19.16
N GLU A 67 6.72 25.70 18.24
CA GLU A 67 6.35 25.35 16.86
C GLU A 67 7.55 24.76 16.10
N GLY A 68 8.73 25.40 16.18
CA GLY A 68 9.97 24.91 15.58
C GLY A 68 10.37 23.52 16.12
N ALA A 69 10.28 23.33 17.44
CA ALA A 69 10.53 22.05 18.11
C ALA A 69 9.55 20.96 17.66
N LEU A 70 8.26 21.30 17.52
CA LEU A 70 7.23 20.41 17.03
C LEU A 70 7.57 19.90 15.62
N TYR A 71 7.95 20.78 14.70
CA TYR A 71 8.34 20.40 13.34
C TYR A 71 9.63 19.59 13.28
N ARG A 72 10.60 19.88 14.15
CA ARG A 72 11.92 19.22 14.13
C ARG A 72 11.89 17.83 14.75
N TRP A 73 11.10 17.62 15.83
CA TRP A 73 11.18 16.40 16.64
C TRP A 73 9.87 15.60 16.75
N GLN A 74 8.70 16.19 16.45
CA GLN A 74 7.40 15.54 16.69
C GLN A 74 6.50 15.46 15.43
N ARG A 75 7.05 14.93 14.33
CA ARG A 75 6.33 14.81 13.04
C ARG A 75 4.98 14.09 13.15
N GLY A 76 4.84 13.14 14.09
CA GLY A 76 3.57 12.44 14.32
C GLY A 76 2.48 13.37 14.87
N MET A 77 2.84 14.36 15.71
CA MET A 77 1.88 15.37 16.21
C MET A 77 1.50 16.38 15.14
N VAL A 78 2.42 16.75 14.26
CA VAL A 78 2.09 17.60 13.09
C VAL A 78 0.97 17.00 12.26
N SER A 79 1.00 15.67 12.04
CA SER A 79 -0.07 14.96 11.31
C SER A 79 -1.40 14.91 12.11
N LEU A 80 -1.34 14.82 13.45
CA LEU A 80 -2.52 14.83 14.30
C LEU A 80 -3.20 16.21 14.28
N PHE A 81 -2.44 17.28 14.44
CA PHE A 81 -2.94 18.65 14.34
C PHE A 81 -3.53 18.96 12.95
N ALA A 82 -2.94 18.43 11.87
CA ALA A 82 -3.50 18.56 10.54
C ALA A 82 -4.88 17.87 10.39
N LYS A 83 -5.07 16.73 11.07
CA LYS A 83 -6.36 16.02 11.10
C LYS A 83 -7.42 16.73 11.93
N SER A 84 -7.04 17.42 12.99
CA SER A 84 -7.95 18.18 13.88
C SER A 84 -8.20 19.62 13.41
N HIS A 85 -7.83 19.98 12.18
CA HIS A 85 -7.93 21.32 11.62
C HIS A 85 -7.16 22.42 12.40
N ALA A 86 -6.33 22.03 13.36
CA ALA A 86 -5.43 22.92 14.11
C ALA A 86 -4.01 22.90 13.52
N ASP A 87 -3.90 23.05 12.21
CA ASP A 87 -2.62 23.02 11.50
C ASP A 87 -1.76 24.25 11.81
N VAL A 88 -0.56 24.31 11.24
CA VAL A 88 0.36 25.43 11.43
C VAL A 88 -0.22 26.76 10.97
N THR A 89 -1.09 26.74 9.95
CA THR A 89 -1.72 27.94 9.42
C THR A 89 -2.63 28.58 10.48
N VAL A 90 -3.50 27.78 11.08
CA VAL A 90 -4.41 28.24 12.15
C VAL A 90 -3.64 28.76 13.34
N ARG A 91 -2.61 28.04 13.79
CA ARG A 91 -1.78 28.47 14.92
C ARG A 91 -1.00 29.75 14.65
N HIS A 92 -0.51 29.93 13.42
CA HIS A 92 0.21 31.15 13.02
C HIS A 92 -0.74 32.35 12.96
N VAL A 93 -1.91 32.21 12.34
CA VAL A 93 -2.95 33.24 12.30
C VAL A 93 -3.39 33.64 13.73
N LEU A 94 -3.60 32.66 14.60
CA LEU A 94 -3.97 32.94 15.99
C LEU A 94 -2.87 33.73 16.73
N ARG A 95 -1.61 33.38 16.53
CA ARG A 95 -0.47 34.08 17.12
C ARG A 95 -0.42 35.55 16.66
N ASP A 96 -0.54 35.78 15.36
CA ASP A 96 -0.51 37.12 14.79
C ASP A 96 -1.75 37.93 15.17
N LEU A 97 -2.92 37.31 15.30
CA LEU A 97 -4.14 37.94 15.78
C LEU A 97 -3.93 38.44 17.23
N LEU A 98 -3.38 37.61 18.12
CA LEU A 98 -3.08 37.99 19.48
C LEU A 98 -2.02 39.10 19.54
N LEU A 99 -1.05 39.08 18.65
CA LEU A 99 -0.06 40.11 18.50
C LEU A 99 -0.69 41.45 18.06
N VAL A 100 -1.63 41.43 17.11
CA VAL A 100 -2.40 42.60 16.66
C VAL A 100 -3.24 43.17 17.83
N VAL A 101 -3.95 42.29 18.56
CA VAL A 101 -4.70 42.75 19.76
C VAL A 101 -3.78 43.45 20.76
N GLY A 102 -2.60 42.87 21.03
CA GLY A 102 -1.61 43.50 21.92
C GLY A 102 -1.14 44.86 21.43
N LEU A 103 -0.84 44.99 20.13
CA LEU A 103 -0.42 46.26 19.52
C LEU A 103 -1.52 47.33 19.60
N LEU A 104 -2.77 46.98 19.31
CA LEU A 104 -3.91 47.93 19.38
C LEU A 104 -4.13 48.40 20.81
N ARG A 105 -4.08 47.49 21.78
CA ARG A 105 -4.22 47.85 23.21
C ARG A 105 -3.09 48.74 23.72
N LEU A 106 -1.86 48.49 23.28
CA LEU A 106 -0.72 49.35 23.58
C LEU A 106 -0.85 50.73 22.88
N GLY A 107 -1.35 50.73 21.65
CA GLY A 107 -1.60 51.96 20.90
C GLY A 107 -2.65 52.87 21.53
N GLU A 108 -3.73 52.31 22.08
CA GLU A 108 -4.75 53.06 22.85
C GLU A 108 -4.14 53.81 24.04
N GLN A 109 -3.06 53.28 24.62
CA GLN A 109 -2.39 53.89 25.79
C GLN A 109 -1.34 54.95 25.44
N HIS A 110 -0.66 54.87 24.29
CA HIS A 110 0.53 55.64 23.99
C HIS A 110 0.50 56.46 22.67
N ARG A 111 -0.18 55.94 21.63
CA ARG A 111 -0.18 56.55 20.28
C ARG A 111 -1.43 56.16 19.49
N GLU A 112 -2.50 56.92 19.58
CA GLU A 112 -3.71 56.70 18.80
C GLU A 112 -3.39 56.66 17.27
N GLY A 113 -3.78 55.54 16.60
CA GLY A 113 -3.67 55.36 15.15
C GLY A 113 -2.29 54.99 14.58
N ALA A 114 -1.21 55.02 15.34
CA ALA A 114 0.15 54.75 14.82
C ALA A 114 0.36 53.32 14.30
N TYR A 115 -0.41 52.34 14.81
CA TYR A 115 -0.28 50.93 14.43
C TYR A 115 -1.31 50.47 13.40
N ALA A 116 -2.30 51.28 13.05
CA ALA A 116 -3.32 50.95 12.05
C ALA A 116 -2.72 50.57 10.67
N PRO A 117 -1.68 51.28 10.16
CA PRO A 117 -1.02 50.86 8.89
C PRO A 117 -0.33 49.50 8.96
N LEU A 118 0.22 49.12 10.14
CA LEU A 118 0.85 47.81 10.35
C LEU A 118 -0.20 46.67 10.31
N VAL A 119 -1.36 46.88 10.94
CA VAL A 119 -2.50 45.97 10.90
C VAL A 119 -3.01 45.82 9.47
N ALA A 120 -3.20 46.95 8.76
CA ALA A 120 -3.59 46.90 7.33
C ALA A 120 -2.58 46.17 6.47
N GLY A 121 -1.28 46.41 6.68
CA GLY A 121 -0.20 45.69 5.97
C GLY A 121 -0.21 44.17 6.23
N LEU A 122 -0.50 43.74 7.48
CA LEU A 122 -0.63 42.34 7.83
C LEU A 122 -1.87 41.72 7.18
N LEU A 123 -2.99 42.40 7.11
CA LEU A 123 -4.19 41.93 6.40
C LEU A 123 -3.88 41.77 4.90
N VAL A 124 -3.17 42.70 4.27
CA VAL A 124 -2.71 42.58 2.87
C VAL A 124 -1.79 41.37 2.71
N PHE A 125 -0.87 41.12 3.65
CA PHE A 125 -0.04 39.92 3.61
C PHE A 125 -0.86 38.63 3.64
N TYR A 126 -1.86 38.55 4.52
CA TYR A 126 -2.76 37.37 4.56
C TYR A 126 -3.62 37.24 3.31
N ALA A 127 -4.16 38.33 2.77
CA ALA A 127 -4.87 38.31 1.50
C ALA A 127 -3.99 37.76 0.36
N LEU A 128 -2.73 38.21 0.30
CA LEU A 128 -1.74 37.72 -0.66
C LEU A 128 -1.37 36.25 -0.40
N HIS A 129 -1.23 35.84 0.85
CA HIS A 129 -1.01 34.45 1.21
C HIS A 129 -2.14 33.54 0.69
N TRP A 130 -3.41 33.94 0.81
CA TRP A 130 -4.56 33.20 0.30
C TRP A 130 -4.62 33.22 -1.25
N ALA A 131 -4.24 34.32 -1.89
CA ALA A 131 -4.09 34.37 -3.33
C ALA A 131 -3.04 33.39 -3.83
N ILE A 132 -1.87 33.31 -3.18
CA ILE A 132 -0.84 32.31 -3.48
C ILE A 132 -1.39 30.89 -3.28
N GLN A 133 -2.20 30.67 -2.26
CA GLN A 133 -2.82 29.37 -2.03
C GLN A 133 -3.76 28.98 -3.16
N ALA A 134 -4.60 29.88 -3.63
CA ALA A 134 -5.49 29.65 -4.76
C ALA A 134 -4.69 29.31 -6.04
N VAL A 135 -3.66 30.09 -6.36
CA VAL A 135 -2.79 29.82 -7.51
C VAL A 135 -2.03 28.49 -7.36
N SER A 136 -1.57 28.15 -6.13
CA SER A 136 -0.92 26.87 -5.87
C SER A 136 -1.88 25.68 -6.12
N VAL A 137 -3.18 25.83 -5.79
CA VAL A 137 -4.20 24.82 -6.11
C VAL A 137 -4.41 24.69 -7.61
N LEU A 138 -4.47 25.80 -8.35
CA LEU A 138 -4.56 25.79 -9.81
C LEU A 138 -3.35 25.09 -10.44
N VAL A 139 -2.12 25.44 -10.05
CA VAL A 139 -0.90 24.79 -10.52
C VAL A 139 -0.94 23.27 -10.21
N ARG A 140 -1.40 22.86 -9.04
CA ARG A 140 -1.54 21.43 -8.69
C ARG A 140 -2.55 20.72 -9.58
N ARG A 141 -3.69 21.38 -9.92
CA ARG A 141 -4.69 20.81 -10.82
C ARG A 141 -4.12 20.55 -12.22
N THR A 142 -3.37 21.48 -12.80
CA THR A 142 -2.74 21.30 -14.10
C THR A 142 -1.68 20.19 -14.11
N ARG A 143 -1.19 19.76 -12.94
CA ARG A 143 -0.20 18.70 -12.76
C ARG A 143 -0.80 17.36 -12.39
N THR A 144 -2.15 17.28 -12.34
CA THR A 144 -2.88 16.02 -12.11
C THR A 144 -3.22 15.40 -13.45
N LEU A 145 -2.46 14.36 -13.81
CA LEU A 145 -2.56 13.71 -15.12
C LEU A 145 -3.67 12.66 -15.16
N PRO A 146 -4.39 12.50 -16.29
CA PRO A 146 -5.39 11.44 -16.49
C PRO A 146 -4.76 10.05 -16.55
N VAL A 147 -3.51 9.97 -17.03
CA VAL A 147 -2.69 8.76 -17.13
C VAL A 147 -1.37 9.00 -16.42
N VAL A 148 -0.92 8.05 -15.61
CA VAL A 148 0.41 8.08 -14.97
C VAL A 148 1.13 6.80 -15.37
N THR A 149 2.36 6.93 -15.85
CA THR A 149 3.10 5.77 -16.38
C THR A 149 4.46 5.57 -15.71
N ARG A 150 5.02 4.38 -15.93
CA ARG A 150 6.41 4.03 -15.67
C ARG A 150 6.92 3.13 -16.81
N ASN A 151 8.18 3.24 -17.16
CA ASN A 151 8.83 2.55 -18.28
C ASN A 151 8.20 2.91 -19.64
N ILE A 152 7.69 4.12 -19.79
CA ILE A 152 7.16 4.66 -21.05
C ILE A 152 7.79 6.03 -21.26
N ASP A 153 8.30 6.31 -22.46
CA ASP A 153 8.80 7.63 -22.79
C ASP A 153 7.67 8.67 -22.80
N ALA A 154 7.76 9.62 -21.89
CA ALA A 154 6.80 10.71 -21.70
C ALA A 154 7.40 12.08 -22.04
N SER A 155 8.51 12.15 -22.78
CA SER A 155 9.21 13.39 -23.15
C SER A 155 8.31 14.36 -23.92
N ALA A 156 7.39 13.85 -24.74
CA ALA A 156 6.44 14.64 -25.51
C ALA A 156 5.44 15.43 -24.62
N LEU A 157 5.29 15.12 -23.34
CA LEU A 157 4.28 15.74 -22.45
C LEU A 157 4.75 17.03 -21.77
N ARG A 158 5.91 17.57 -22.12
CA ARG A 158 6.46 18.85 -21.58
C ARG A 158 6.44 18.89 -20.04
N LEU A 159 6.77 17.78 -19.41
CA LEU A 159 6.76 17.66 -17.96
C LEU A 159 7.85 18.52 -17.32
N THR A 160 7.53 19.13 -16.20
CA THR A 160 8.46 20.00 -15.46
C THR A 160 8.58 19.56 -14.01
N PRO A 161 9.69 19.85 -13.31
CA PRO A 161 9.82 19.61 -11.87
C PRO A 161 8.69 20.30 -11.08
N ALA A 162 8.28 19.69 -9.97
CA ALA A 162 7.27 20.27 -9.09
C ALA A 162 7.77 21.61 -8.51
N PRO A 163 6.87 22.56 -8.20
CA PRO A 163 7.23 23.75 -7.48
C PRO A 163 7.96 23.41 -6.16
N PRO A 164 8.86 24.26 -5.66
CA PRO A 164 9.52 24.06 -4.37
C PRO A 164 8.52 23.79 -3.24
N VAL A 165 8.93 23.05 -2.22
CA VAL A 165 8.09 22.67 -1.06
C VAL A 165 7.45 23.91 -0.43
N LEU A 166 8.22 25.00 -0.35
CA LEU A 166 7.79 26.28 0.22
C LEU A 166 6.56 26.85 -0.51
N LEU A 167 6.48 26.72 -1.85
CA LEU A 167 5.34 27.21 -2.62
C LEU A 167 4.16 26.24 -2.65
N ARG A 168 4.41 24.94 -2.44
CA ARG A 168 3.38 23.90 -2.46
C ARG A 168 2.62 23.72 -1.15
N ARG A 169 3.31 23.93 0.00
CA ARG A 169 2.74 23.68 1.34
C ARG A 169 2.41 25.00 2.02
N PRO A 170 1.10 25.31 2.22
CA PRO A 170 0.68 26.60 2.78
C PRO A 170 1.29 26.86 4.16
N GLY A 171 1.32 25.86 5.05
CA GLY A 171 1.89 26.05 6.38
C GLY A 171 3.40 26.36 6.39
N HIS A 172 4.19 25.72 5.52
CA HIS A 172 5.62 26.03 5.39
C HIS A 172 5.84 27.43 4.81
N ARG A 173 5.02 27.79 3.83
CA ARG A 173 5.07 29.13 3.22
C ARG A 173 4.75 30.21 4.25
N LEU A 174 3.67 30.04 5.00
CA LEU A 174 3.26 30.98 6.02
C LEU A 174 4.31 31.11 7.11
N ALA A 175 4.85 29.98 7.60
CA ALA A 175 5.92 30.00 8.60
C ALA A 175 7.20 30.70 8.15
N VAL A 176 7.53 30.67 6.86
CA VAL A 176 8.75 31.33 6.35
C VAL A 176 8.46 32.78 5.91
N PHE A 177 7.39 32.99 5.15
CA PHE A 177 7.06 34.32 4.61
C PHE A 177 6.46 35.26 5.66
N GLY A 178 5.76 34.72 6.67
CA GLY A 178 5.17 35.49 7.77
C GLY A 178 6.18 35.84 8.86
N LEU A 179 7.30 35.07 8.98
CA LEU A 179 8.26 35.27 10.05
C LEU A 179 8.83 36.71 10.14
N PRO A 180 9.22 37.38 9.00
CA PRO A 180 9.70 38.76 9.06
C PRO A 180 8.63 39.72 9.61
N ALA A 181 7.36 39.58 9.19
CA ALA A 181 6.26 40.39 9.70
C ALA A 181 6.07 40.18 11.21
N THR A 182 5.95 38.92 11.67
CA THR A 182 5.79 38.59 13.06
C THR A 182 6.97 39.11 13.90
N ALA A 183 8.22 38.92 13.45
CA ALA A 183 9.41 39.41 14.13
C ALA A 183 9.48 40.94 14.18
N GLY A 184 9.15 41.60 13.05
CA GLY A 184 9.10 43.08 13.01
C GLY A 184 8.04 43.66 13.92
N LEU A 185 6.85 43.07 13.99
CA LEU A 185 5.78 43.47 14.88
C LEU A 185 6.16 43.25 16.37
N LEU A 186 6.84 42.14 16.69
CA LEU A 186 7.37 41.90 18.04
C LEU A 186 8.44 42.93 18.41
N ALA A 187 9.33 43.27 17.45
CA ALA A 187 10.32 44.34 17.68
C ALA A 187 9.66 45.71 17.87
N THR A 188 8.58 46.01 17.16
CA THR A 188 7.76 47.21 17.39
C THR A 188 7.18 47.24 18.80
N VAL A 189 6.61 46.11 19.28
CA VAL A 189 6.11 45.99 20.64
C VAL A 189 7.22 46.22 21.69
N ALA A 190 8.42 45.71 21.39
CA ALA A 190 9.56 45.79 22.31
C ALA A 190 10.17 47.21 22.39
N THR A 191 10.15 47.98 21.29
CA THR A 191 10.89 49.24 21.14
C THR A 191 10.00 50.49 21.00
N ASP A 192 8.69 50.29 20.85
CA ASP A 192 7.70 51.32 20.48
C ASP A 192 8.04 52.03 19.15
N ALA A 193 8.79 51.39 18.27
CA ALA A 193 9.23 51.95 16.99
C ALA A 193 8.55 51.24 15.79
N PRO A 194 7.55 51.86 15.12
CA PRO A 194 6.80 51.24 14.00
C PRO A 194 7.65 50.84 12.81
N VAL A 195 8.85 51.41 12.67
CA VAL A 195 9.78 51.13 11.57
C VAL A 195 10.15 49.64 11.44
N TYR A 196 10.28 48.95 12.58
CA TYR A 196 10.59 47.51 12.59
C TYR A 196 9.43 46.68 12.03
N GLY A 197 8.21 47.01 12.44
CA GLY A 197 6.98 46.37 11.90
C GLY A 197 6.82 46.65 10.40
N ALA A 198 7.02 47.88 9.98
CA ALA A 198 6.96 48.28 8.56
C ALA A 198 8.01 47.53 7.71
N GLY A 199 9.26 47.46 8.20
CA GLY A 199 10.34 46.71 7.51
C GLY A 199 10.05 45.18 7.42
N GLY A 200 9.58 44.58 8.51
CA GLY A 200 9.19 43.17 8.55
C GLY A 200 8.04 42.87 7.62
N LEU A 201 7.01 43.71 7.60
CA LEU A 201 5.86 43.56 6.66
C LEU A 201 6.29 43.76 5.20
N ALA A 202 7.10 44.78 4.92
CA ALA A 202 7.62 45.00 3.55
C ALA A 202 8.38 43.77 3.02
N LEU A 203 9.23 43.17 3.85
CA LEU A 203 9.96 41.95 3.51
C LEU A 203 9.00 40.75 3.32
N SER A 204 8.02 40.56 4.20
CA SER A 204 7.00 39.51 4.07
C SER A 204 6.16 39.66 2.79
N LEU A 205 5.75 40.88 2.45
CA LEU A 205 5.02 41.17 1.22
C LEU A 205 5.88 40.92 -0.02
N ALA A 206 7.16 41.33 -0.02
CA ALA A 206 8.09 41.09 -1.11
C ALA A 206 8.29 39.58 -1.36
N LEU A 207 8.47 38.78 -0.29
CA LEU A 207 8.57 37.31 -0.37
C LEU A 207 7.28 36.70 -0.93
N ALA A 208 6.12 37.17 -0.48
CA ALA A 208 4.82 36.71 -0.94
C ALA A 208 4.58 37.05 -2.41
N LEU A 209 4.86 38.27 -2.85
CA LEU A 209 4.76 38.68 -4.24
C LEU A 209 5.69 37.88 -5.18
N THR A 210 6.93 37.67 -4.72
CA THR A 210 7.89 36.80 -5.46
C THR A 210 7.35 35.35 -5.58
N GLY A 211 6.80 34.82 -4.50
CA GLY A 211 6.18 33.48 -4.50
C GLY A 211 4.97 33.39 -5.42
N LEU A 212 4.12 34.42 -5.43
CA LEU A 212 2.97 34.51 -6.35
C LEU A 212 3.43 34.55 -7.80
N GLY A 213 4.38 35.44 -8.13
CA GLY A 213 4.95 35.55 -9.47
C GLY A 213 5.55 34.24 -9.97
N ALA A 214 6.31 33.55 -9.12
CA ALA A 214 6.89 32.24 -9.42
C ALA A 214 5.86 31.15 -9.72
N LEU A 215 4.69 31.19 -9.06
CA LEU A 215 3.59 30.25 -9.35
C LEU A 215 2.81 30.64 -10.61
N LEU A 216 2.54 31.93 -10.81
CA LEU A 216 1.85 32.44 -12.01
C LEU A 216 2.62 32.12 -13.29
N LEU A 217 3.95 32.25 -13.25
CA LEU A 217 4.82 31.87 -14.37
C LEU A 217 4.65 30.41 -14.81
N ARG A 218 4.25 29.52 -13.88
CA ARG A 218 4.00 28.10 -14.18
C ARG A 218 2.65 27.82 -14.84
N LEU A 219 1.75 28.79 -14.84
CA LEU A 219 0.47 28.72 -15.53
C LEU A 219 0.51 29.22 -16.96
N LEU A 220 1.62 29.87 -17.36
CA LEU A 220 1.79 30.37 -18.70
C LEU A 220 1.75 29.24 -19.74
N PRO A 221 1.16 29.48 -20.93
CA PRO A 221 1.24 28.57 -22.07
C PRO A 221 2.71 28.19 -22.33
N GLY A 222 3.02 26.97 -22.61
CA GLY A 222 4.38 26.47 -22.81
C GLY A 222 5.16 26.09 -21.54
N ARG A 223 4.78 26.58 -20.35
CA ARG A 223 5.39 26.17 -19.06
C ARG A 223 4.49 25.22 -18.25
N ARG A 224 3.22 25.13 -18.56
CA ARG A 224 2.31 24.15 -17.96
C ARG A 224 2.51 22.77 -18.59
N PRO A 225 2.34 21.65 -17.85
CA PRO A 225 2.29 20.31 -18.43
C PRO A 225 1.18 20.19 -19.49
N ALA A 226 1.29 19.18 -20.35
CA ALA A 226 0.29 18.82 -21.34
C ALA A 226 -1.12 18.73 -20.73
N GLY A 227 -2.13 19.18 -21.47
CA GLY A 227 -3.53 19.15 -21.07
C GLY A 227 -4.10 17.71 -21.01
N GLU A 228 -5.29 17.56 -20.45
CA GLU A 228 -5.92 16.23 -20.30
C GLU A 228 -6.05 15.52 -21.65
N GLN A 229 -6.58 16.20 -22.68
CA GLN A 229 -6.75 15.60 -24.01
C GLN A 229 -5.40 15.25 -24.65
N GLU A 230 -4.43 16.12 -24.58
CA GLU A 230 -3.09 15.91 -25.13
C GLU A 230 -2.38 14.68 -24.49
N VAL A 231 -2.59 14.45 -23.16
CA VAL A 231 -2.10 13.25 -22.48
C VAL A 231 -2.85 12.00 -22.94
N LEU A 232 -4.15 12.10 -23.20
CA LEU A 232 -4.94 10.98 -23.68
C LEU A 232 -4.54 10.59 -25.10
N ASP A 233 -4.36 11.58 -26.01
CA ASP A 233 -3.93 11.36 -27.39
C ASP A 233 -2.51 10.74 -27.43
N TRP A 234 -1.60 11.22 -26.58
CA TRP A 234 -0.28 10.63 -26.40
C TRP A 234 -0.38 9.16 -25.94
N PHE A 235 -1.26 8.86 -24.99
CA PHE A 235 -1.44 7.49 -24.49
C PHE A 235 -2.02 6.56 -25.56
N GLU A 236 -2.98 7.01 -26.36
CA GLU A 236 -3.53 6.23 -27.48
C GLU A 236 -2.50 5.98 -28.57
N ALA A 237 -1.71 6.99 -28.92
CA ALA A 237 -0.61 6.84 -29.85
C ALA A 237 0.45 5.84 -29.35
N TRP A 238 0.71 5.84 -28.03
CA TRP A 238 1.58 4.84 -27.42
C TRP A 238 0.96 3.43 -27.49
N LEU A 239 -0.33 3.23 -27.15
CA LEU A 239 -1.03 1.95 -27.25
C LEU A 239 -0.98 1.39 -28.68
N THR A 240 -1.21 2.24 -29.68
CA THR A 240 -1.17 1.89 -31.10
C THR A 240 0.21 1.44 -31.55
N ARG A 241 1.27 2.07 -31.05
CA ARG A 241 2.67 1.73 -31.36
C ARG A 241 3.16 0.52 -30.57
N TYR A 242 2.89 0.45 -29.27
CA TYR A 242 3.34 -0.64 -28.40
C TYR A 242 2.58 -1.93 -28.66
N ARG A 243 1.28 -1.86 -28.95
CA ARG A 243 0.38 -2.98 -29.28
C ARG A 243 0.39 -4.08 -28.20
N PRO A 244 0.02 -3.80 -26.95
CA PRO A 244 -0.01 -4.80 -25.89
C PRO A 244 -0.98 -5.94 -26.22
N THR A 245 -0.63 -7.17 -25.90
CA THR A 245 -1.49 -8.35 -26.14
C THR A 245 -1.99 -9.00 -24.85
N VAL A 246 -1.23 -8.89 -23.77
CA VAL A 246 -1.55 -9.40 -22.44
C VAL A 246 -1.30 -8.33 -21.39
N GLY A 247 -2.08 -8.30 -20.33
CA GLY A 247 -1.88 -7.35 -19.24
C GLY A 247 -2.16 -7.97 -17.87
N LEU A 248 -1.55 -7.37 -16.84
CA LEU A 248 -1.87 -7.59 -15.43
C LEU A 248 -2.68 -6.41 -14.93
N TYR A 249 -3.93 -6.64 -14.55
CA TYR A 249 -4.78 -5.61 -13.95
C TYR A 249 -4.74 -5.68 -12.44
N PHE A 250 -4.44 -4.55 -11.79
CA PHE A 250 -4.40 -4.52 -10.33
C PHE A 250 -5.02 -3.24 -9.76
N SER A 251 -5.83 -3.43 -8.71
CA SER A 251 -6.40 -2.38 -7.89
C SER A 251 -6.36 -2.82 -6.42
N GLY A 252 -5.82 -1.99 -5.55
CA GLY A 252 -5.69 -2.34 -4.14
C GLY A 252 -5.05 -1.27 -3.28
N GLY A 253 -4.98 -1.53 -1.98
CA GLY A 253 -4.30 -0.70 -1.00
C GLY A 253 -2.77 -0.75 -1.13
N ALA A 254 -2.07 0.18 -0.48
CA ALA A 254 -0.61 0.27 -0.56
C ALA A 254 0.12 -0.99 -0.04
N SER A 255 -0.47 -1.71 0.90
CA SER A 255 0.07 -2.95 1.47
C SER A 255 -0.12 -4.19 0.59
N SER A 256 -1.02 -4.13 -0.42
CA SER A 256 -1.36 -5.29 -1.25
C SER A 256 -0.55 -5.39 -2.55
N ALA A 257 0.43 -4.52 -2.77
CA ALA A 257 1.27 -4.52 -3.98
C ALA A 257 1.99 -5.85 -4.23
N TYR A 258 2.30 -6.63 -3.19
CA TYR A 258 2.93 -7.94 -3.31
C TYR A 258 2.12 -8.89 -4.20
N GLN A 259 0.79 -8.77 -4.20
CA GLN A 259 -0.11 -9.59 -5.01
C GLN A 259 0.13 -9.42 -6.52
N ALA A 260 0.42 -8.19 -6.95
CA ALA A 260 0.81 -7.93 -8.33
C ALA A 260 2.29 -8.25 -8.59
N ASN A 261 3.16 -7.96 -7.62
CA ASN A 261 4.61 -8.10 -7.78
C ASN A 261 5.04 -9.54 -8.02
N MET A 262 4.34 -10.53 -7.44
CA MET A 262 4.67 -11.94 -7.63
C MET A 262 4.40 -12.45 -9.07
N TRP A 263 3.62 -11.70 -9.86
CA TRP A 263 3.32 -12.05 -11.25
C TRP A 263 4.23 -11.35 -12.26
N LEU A 264 5.13 -10.45 -11.81
CA LEU A 264 5.95 -9.66 -12.74
C LEU A 264 6.91 -10.52 -13.56
N GLU A 265 7.55 -11.49 -12.92
CA GLU A 265 8.51 -12.36 -13.60
C GLU A 265 7.81 -13.37 -14.54
N PRO A 266 6.77 -14.10 -14.11
CA PRO A 266 5.97 -14.92 -15.03
C PRO A 266 5.45 -14.14 -16.25
N LEU A 267 4.96 -12.93 -16.03
CA LEU A 267 4.44 -12.06 -17.09
C LEU A 267 5.55 -11.58 -18.04
N ALA A 268 6.76 -11.30 -17.52
CA ALA A 268 7.88 -10.84 -18.32
C ALA A 268 8.46 -11.95 -19.25
N ARG A 269 8.21 -13.22 -18.90
CA ARG A 269 8.65 -14.39 -19.68
C ARG A 269 7.66 -14.82 -20.77
N LEU A 270 6.51 -14.14 -20.88
CA LEU A 270 5.54 -14.44 -21.92
C LEU A 270 6.00 -13.93 -23.28
N ASP A 271 5.73 -14.71 -24.31
CA ASP A 271 5.82 -14.27 -25.70
C ASP A 271 4.72 -13.24 -25.95
N GLY A 272 5.07 -11.99 -26.09
CA GLY A 272 4.09 -10.92 -26.29
C GLY A 272 4.57 -9.58 -25.79
N ARG A 273 3.66 -8.63 -25.73
CA ARG A 273 3.93 -7.28 -25.24
C ARG A 273 3.09 -7.05 -23.99
N PRO A 274 3.59 -7.44 -22.82
CA PRO A 274 2.86 -7.32 -21.57
C PRO A 274 2.73 -5.85 -21.14
N VAL A 275 1.64 -5.52 -20.42
CA VAL A 275 1.40 -4.23 -19.80
C VAL A 275 0.81 -4.40 -18.40
N ILE A 276 1.20 -3.55 -17.45
CA ILE A 276 0.61 -3.53 -16.11
C ILE A 276 -0.37 -2.37 -16.04
N VAL A 277 -1.64 -2.67 -15.78
CA VAL A 277 -2.74 -1.71 -15.68
C VAL A 277 -3.14 -1.52 -14.22
N LEU A 278 -2.94 -0.31 -13.69
CA LEU A 278 -3.23 0.05 -12.30
C LEU A 278 -4.39 1.03 -12.21
N ARG A 279 -5.10 1.01 -11.09
CA ARG A 279 -6.20 1.95 -10.80
C ARG A 279 -5.82 3.06 -9.83
N GLU A 280 -4.86 2.81 -8.96
CA GLU A 280 -4.43 3.72 -7.91
C GLU A 280 -3.05 4.31 -8.24
N ARG A 281 -2.97 5.65 -8.24
CA ARG A 281 -1.74 6.38 -8.56
C ARG A 281 -0.57 6.05 -7.62
N HIS A 282 -0.86 5.77 -6.35
CA HIS A 282 0.17 5.39 -5.38
C HIS A 282 0.77 4.01 -5.68
N MET A 283 0.04 3.16 -6.39
CA MET A 283 0.47 1.81 -6.73
C MET A 283 1.65 1.79 -7.71
N VAL A 284 1.74 2.79 -8.62
CA VAL A 284 2.85 2.91 -9.59
C VAL A 284 4.22 2.84 -8.90
N GLN A 285 4.32 3.37 -7.67
CA GLN A 285 5.56 3.37 -6.89
C GLN A 285 5.79 2.08 -6.11
N ARG A 286 4.74 1.26 -5.94
CA ARG A 286 4.76 0.03 -5.15
C ARG A 286 5.05 -1.20 -5.98
N ILE A 287 4.79 -1.12 -7.29
CA ILE A 287 5.22 -2.17 -8.23
C ILE A 287 6.74 -2.27 -8.18
N ALA A 288 7.25 -3.49 -8.04
CA ALA A 288 8.68 -3.77 -8.00
C ALA A 288 9.37 -3.41 -9.33
N ALA A 289 10.69 -3.52 -9.38
CA ALA A 289 11.45 -3.25 -10.61
C ALA A 289 11.03 -4.23 -11.71
N THR A 290 10.72 -3.69 -12.88
CA THR A 290 10.31 -4.46 -14.06
C THR A 290 10.58 -3.61 -15.31
N ASP A 291 10.80 -4.26 -16.44
CA ASP A 291 10.89 -3.63 -17.76
C ASP A 291 9.50 -3.46 -18.41
N ILE A 292 8.49 -4.13 -17.87
CA ILE A 292 7.13 -4.07 -18.38
C ILE A 292 6.59 -2.64 -18.21
N PRO A 293 5.98 -2.05 -19.27
CA PRO A 293 5.30 -0.78 -19.15
C PRO A 293 4.19 -0.82 -18.10
N VAL A 294 4.17 0.20 -17.23
CA VAL A 294 3.14 0.36 -16.20
C VAL A 294 2.29 1.57 -16.55
N VAL A 295 0.98 1.38 -16.61
CA VAL A 295 0.00 2.44 -16.85
C VAL A 295 -1.00 2.49 -15.70
N CYS A 296 -1.22 3.66 -15.13
CA CYS A 296 -2.25 3.90 -14.13
C CYS A 296 -3.38 4.72 -14.75
N LEU A 297 -4.58 4.15 -14.77
CA LEU A 297 -5.80 4.69 -15.37
C LEU A 297 -6.86 4.92 -14.28
N PRO A 298 -6.82 6.03 -13.52
CA PRO A 298 -7.70 6.23 -12.37
C PRO A 298 -9.17 6.46 -12.73
N LYS A 299 -9.44 7.10 -13.89
CA LYS A 299 -10.80 7.36 -14.37
C LYS A 299 -11.34 6.16 -15.17
N VAL A 300 -12.62 5.85 -15.00
CA VAL A 300 -13.28 4.76 -15.76
C VAL A 300 -13.34 5.08 -17.25
N SER A 301 -13.62 6.32 -17.62
CA SER A 301 -13.64 6.74 -19.02
C SER A 301 -12.31 6.49 -19.74
N THR A 302 -11.18 6.74 -19.06
CA THR A 302 -9.84 6.44 -19.60
C THR A 302 -9.59 4.94 -19.66
N LEU A 303 -10.08 4.16 -18.69
CA LEU A 303 -9.96 2.71 -18.68
C LEU A 303 -10.70 2.07 -19.87
N MET A 304 -11.91 2.56 -20.19
CA MET A 304 -12.70 2.06 -21.33
C MET A 304 -11.99 2.22 -22.68
N ARG A 305 -11.05 3.16 -22.83
CA ARG A 305 -10.25 3.30 -24.05
C ARG A 305 -9.39 2.07 -24.38
N LEU A 306 -9.15 1.17 -23.41
CA LEU A 306 -8.49 -0.11 -23.65
C LEU A 306 -9.28 -1.04 -24.60
N GLU A 307 -10.58 -0.82 -24.74
CA GLU A 307 -11.42 -1.55 -25.70
C GLU A 307 -10.90 -1.48 -27.15
N HIS A 308 -10.34 -0.33 -27.51
CA HIS A 308 -9.79 -0.09 -28.85
C HIS A 308 -8.32 -0.54 -28.98
N SER A 309 -7.73 -1.09 -27.94
CA SER A 309 -6.34 -1.57 -27.96
C SER A 309 -6.25 -3.00 -28.55
N THR A 310 -5.00 -3.42 -28.78
CA THR A 310 -4.71 -4.81 -29.16
C THR A 310 -4.72 -5.81 -28.00
N LEU A 311 -5.02 -5.35 -26.78
CA LEU A 311 -5.03 -6.15 -25.56
C LEU A 311 -6.10 -7.23 -25.63
N ARG A 312 -5.71 -8.50 -25.44
CA ARG A 312 -6.57 -9.68 -25.59
C ARG A 312 -6.94 -10.29 -24.25
N VAL A 313 -5.97 -10.33 -23.33
CA VAL A 313 -6.09 -10.98 -22.02
C VAL A 313 -5.68 -10.04 -20.92
N LEU A 314 -6.47 -9.99 -19.85
CA LEU A 314 -6.13 -9.33 -18.58
C LEU A 314 -6.13 -10.35 -17.44
N LEU A 315 -5.01 -10.43 -16.74
CA LEU A 315 -4.79 -11.30 -15.59
C LEU A 315 -5.09 -10.52 -14.30
N HIS A 316 -5.82 -11.14 -13.39
CA HIS A 316 -6.27 -10.52 -12.14
C HIS A 316 -5.71 -11.28 -10.93
N PRO A 317 -4.66 -10.76 -10.25
CA PRO A 317 -4.08 -11.42 -9.06
C PRO A 317 -4.94 -11.22 -7.80
N SER A 318 -5.95 -10.37 -7.85
CA SER A 318 -6.88 -10.15 -6.75
C SER A 318 -8.17 -9.50 -7.21
N ASN A 319 -9.21 -9.63 -6.38
CA ASN A 319 -10.49 -8.95 -6.54
C ASN A 319 -10.53 -7.65 -5.75
N SER A 320 -11.11 -6.62 -6.32
CA SER A 320 -11.39 -5.35 -5.64
C SER A 320 -12.69 -4.75 -6.18
N GLY A 321 -13.27 -3.78 -5.48
CA GLY A 321 -14.46 -3.09 -5.93
C GLY A 321 -14.31 -2.40 -7.31
N LYS A 322 -13.08 -2.11 -7.74
CA LYS A 322 -12.82 -1.50 -9.07
C LYS A 322 -12.58 -2.52 -10.18
N THR A 323 -12.46 -3.81 -9.85
CA THR A 323 -12.29 -4.87 -10.85
C THR A 323 -13.50 -4.97 -11.77
N SER A 324 -14.73 -4.82 -11.24
CA SER A 324 -15.96 -4.82 -12.04
C SER A 324 -15.97 -3.77 -13.15
N GLN A 325 -15.16 -2.72 -13.04
CA GLN A 325 -15.12 -1.66 -14.05
C GLN A 325 -14.41 -2.10 -15.33
N VAL A 326 -13.33 -2.89 -15.24
CA VAL A 326 -12.59 -3.36 -16.41
C VAL A 326 -13.25 -4.57 -17.06
N LEU A 327 -13.97 -5.38 -16.30
CA LEU A 327 -14.76 -6.51 -16.81
C LEU A 327 -15.88 -6.08 -17.77
N ARG A 328 -16.20 -4.78 -17.82
CA ARG A 328 -17.17 -4.22 -18.78
C ARG A 328 -16.63 -4.13 -20.22
N ILE A 329 -15.34 -4.35 -20.44
CA ILE A 329 -14.74 -4.28 -21.78
C ILE A 329 -14.92 -5.63 -22.46
N PRO A 330 -15.88 -5.78 -23.39
CA PRO A 330 -16.26 -7.10 -23.94
C PRO A 330 -15.21 -7.66 -24.89
N THR A 331 -14.32 -6.83 -25.40
CA THR A 331 -13.29 -7.21 -26.37
C THR A 331 -12.05 -7.84 -25.71
N ILE A 332 -11.95 -7.79 -24.38
CA ILE A 332 -10.84 -8.35 -23.59
C ILE A 332 -11.36 -9.55 -22.80
N LYS A 333 -10.59 -10.62 -22.77
CA LYS A 333 -10.85 -11.78 -21.92
C LYS A 333 -10.11 -11.65 -20.59
N HIS A 334 -10.72 -12.13 -19.53
CA HIS A 334 -10.27 -11.92 -18.15
C HIS A 334 -10.04 -13.26 -17.46
N ALA A 335 -8.83 -13.47 -16.92
CA ALA A 335 -8.49 -14.62 -16.09
C ALA A 335 -8.20 -14.19 -14.65
N PHE A 336 -8.84 -14.85 -13.68
CA PHE A 336 -8.50 -14.71 -12.27
C PHE A 336 -7.35 -15.66 -11.93
N VAL A 337 -6.20 -15.13 -11.57
CA VAL A 337 -4.97 -15.91 -11.34
C VAL A 337 -4.58 -15.99 -9.86
N ASN A 338 -5.31 -15.28 -9.00
CA ASN A 338 -5.04 -15.18 -7.56
C ASN A 338 -3.58 -14.77 -7.24
N HIS A 339 -3.21 -14.73 -5.98
CA HIS A 339 -1.87 -14.38 -5.49
C HIS A 339 -1.30 -15.43 -4.51
N GLY A 340 -2.02 -16.53 -4.31
CA GLY A 340 -1.62 -17.65 -3.46
C GLY A 340 -2.68 -18.72 -3.46
N GLU A 341 -2.30 -19.95 -3.19
CA GLU A 341 -3.22 -21.05 -2.97
C GLU A 341 -3.44 -21.25 -1.48
N SER A 342 -4.68 -21.48 -1.08
CA SER A 342 -5.06 -21.71 0.32
C SER A 342 -6.07 -22.85 0.38
N ASP A 343 -5.96 -23.71 1.38
CA ASP A 343 -6.89 -24.83 1.60
C ASP A 343 -8.28 -24.39 2.07
N LYS A 344 -8.41 -23.13 2.49
CA LYS A 344 -9.67 -22.60 3.03
C LYS A 344 -10.69 -22.41 1.89
N LEU A 345 -11.91 -22.97 2.05
CA LEU A 345 -13.02 -22.75 1.11
C LEU A 345 -13.35 -21.26 0.94
N SER A 346 -13.16 -20.45 1.98
CA SER A 346 -13.32 -19.00 1.91
C SER A 346 -12.38 -18.30 0.93
N SER A 347 -11.34 -18.97 0.41
CA SER A 347 -10.49 -18.46 -0.65
C SER A 347 -11.17 -18.51 -2.03
N CYS A 348 -12.20 -19.36 -2.21
CA CYS A 348 -13.04 -19.41 -3.39
C CYS A 348 -14.10 -18.30 -3.30
N ASN A 349 -13.79 -17.14 -3.87
CA ASN A 349 -14.69 -16.00 -3.81
C ASN A 349 -15.78 -16.12 -4.90
N PRO A 350 -17.07 -15.93 -4.60
CA PRO A 350 -18.16 -15.92 -5.58
C PRO A 350 -17.98 -14.91 -6.73
N TYR A 351 -17.15 -13.90 -6.53
CA TYR A 351 -16.81 -12.95 -7.59
C TYR A 351 -16.00 -13.59 -8.73
N ALA A 352 -15.39 -14.75 -8.48
CA ALA A 352 -14.59 -15.49 -9.48
C ALA A 352 -15.42 -15.88 -10.72
N LYS A 353 -16.73 -16.10 -10.58
CA LYS A 353 -17.65 -16.37 -11.71
C LYS A 353 -17.80 -15.22 -12.73
N ALA A 354 -17.29 -14.02 -12.38
CA ALA A 354 -17.35 -12.87 -13.28
C ALA A 354 -16.20 -12.84 -14.30
N TYR A 355 -15.21 -13.70 -14.15
CA TYR A 355 -14.10 -13.86 -15.10
C TYR A 355 -14.45 -14.89 -16.18
N ASP A 356 -13.75 -14.82 -17.32
CA ASP A 356 -13.90 -15.84 -18.37
C ASP A 356 -13.28 -17.17 -17.93
N GLU A 357 -12.17 -17.11 -17.18
CA GLU A 357 -11.50 -18.29 -16.65
C GLU A 357 -10.95 -18.02 -15.25
N VAL A 358 -10.84 -19.08 -14.44
CA VAL A 358 -10.17 -19.10 -13.15
C VAL A 358 -8.97 -20.03 -13.25
N TRP A 359 -7.78 -19.45 -13.08
CA TRP A 359 -6.54 -20.20 -13.22
C TRP A 359 -5.99 -20.60 -11.86
N VAL A 360 -5.82 -21.88 -11.67
CA VAL A 360 -5.45 -22.52 -10.41
C VAL A 360 -4.11 -23.25 -10.52
N ALA A 361 -3.52 -23.57 -9.35
CA ALA A 361 -2.23 -24.23 -9.34
C ALA A 361 -2.32 -25.70 -9.79
N GLY A 362 -3.33 -26.44 -9.34
CA GLY A 362 -3.46 -27.86 -9.65
C GLY A 362 -4.82 -28.44 -9.30
N PRO A 363 -4.97 -29.78 -9.39
CA PRO A 363 -6.22 -30.50 -9.20
C PRO A 363 -6.96 -30.17 -7.90
N ALA A 364 -6.24 -30.07 -6.76
CA ALA A 364 -6.87 -29.76 -5.47
C ALA A 364 -7.58 -28.40 -5.46
N ALA A 365 -7.07 -27.41 -6.17
CA ALA A 365 -7.71 -26.12 -6.27
C ALA A 365 -8.95 -26.17 -7.19
N ARG A 366 -8.94 -26.97 -8.26
CA ARG A 366 -10.11 -27.25 -9.09
C ARG A 366 -11.21 -27.91 -8.28
N GLU A 367 -10.89 -28.98 -7.53
CA GLU A 367 -11.82 -29.66 -6.63
C GLU A 367 -12.42 -28.70 -5.59
N ARG A 368 -11.61 -27.79 -5.05
CA ARG A 368 -12.07 -26.78 -4.09
C ARG A 368 -13.11 -25.82 -4.70
N TYR A 369 -12.94 -25.40 -5.96
CA TYR A 369 -13.95 -24.60 -6.65
C TYR A 369 -15.25 -25.36 -6.86
N ALA A 370 -15.17 -26.64 -7.20
CA ALA A 370 -16.33 -27.51 -7.30
C ALA A 370 -17.07 -27.66 -5.97
N LEU A 371 -16.34 -27.90 -4.86
CA LEU A 371 -16.90 -28.02 -3.50
C LEU A 371 -17.48 -26.71 -2.95
N ALA A 372 -16.91 -25.57 -3.34
CA ALA A 372 -17.35 -24.25 -2.84
C ALA A 372 -18.65 -23.76 -3.49
N GLU A 373 -19.09 -24.35 -4.60
CA GLU A 373 -20.33 -24.06 -5.33
C GLU A 373 -20.55 -22.55 -5.58
N VAL A 374 -19.46 -21.80 -5.82
CA VAL A 374 -19.48 -20.34 -6.01
C VAL A 374 -19.94 -19.91 -7.41
N GLY A 375 -20.39 -20.85 -8.24
CA GLY A 375 -20.92 -20.59 -9.58
C GLY A 375 -19.82 -20.44 -10.65
N VAL A 376 -18.64 -21.01 -10.44
CA VAL A 376 -17.58 -21.21 -11.44
C VAL A 376 -17.78 -22.59 -12.02
N GLU A 377 -17.91 -22.69 -13.35
CA GLU A 377 -18.06 -23.98 -14.03
C GLU A 377 -16.69 -24.65 -14.20
N ASP A 378 -16.64 -25.99 -14.11
CA ASP A 378 -15.38 -26.73 -14.20
C ASP A 378 -14.62 -26.48 -15.52
N LYS A 379 -15.34 -26.27 -16.62
CA LYS A 379 -14.75 -25.93 -17.94
C LYS A 379 -13.96 -24.61 -17.94
N ASP A 380 -14.29 -23.70 -17.00
CA ASP A 380 -13.68 -22.37 -16.88
C ASP A 380 -12.52 -22.37 -15.86
N VAL A 381 -12.23 -23.53 -15.24
CA VAL A 381 -11.08 -23.70 -14.34
C VAL A 381 -9.91 -24.28 -15.13
N VAL A 382 -8.77 -23.58 -15.14
CA VAL A 382 -7.55 -23.96 -15.88
C VAL A 382 -6.39 -24.16 -14.91
N GLU A 383 -5.74 -25.33 -14.99
CA GLU A 383 -4.61 -25.67 -14.14
C GLU A 383 -3.28 -25.19 -14.77
N ILE A 384 -2.75 -24.10 -14.27
CA ILE A 384 -1.53 -23.47 -14.80
C ILE A 384 -0.27 -23.74 -13.96
N GLY A 385 -0.42 -24.36 -12.78
CA GLY A 385 0.68 -24.44 -11.82
C GLY A 385 0.95 -23.12 -11.11
N ARG A 386 2.17 -23.02 -10.58
CA ARG A 386 2.67 -21.83 -9.85
C ARG A 386 3.97 -21.34 -10.47
N PRO A 387 3.93 -20.58 -11.57
CA PRO A 387 5.15 -20.13 -12.25
C PRO A 387 6.05 -19.22 -11.39
N GLN A 388 5.54 -18.69 -10.28
CA GLN A 388 6.31 -17.91 -9.30
C GLN A 388 7.33 -18.75 -8.53
N LEU A 389 7.15 -20.08 -8.48
CA LEU A 389 7.94 -21.00 -7.68
C LEU A 389 9.24 -21.46 -8.37
N ASP A 390 9.49 -21.03 -9.60
CA ASP A 390 10.74 -21.34 -10.31
C ASP A 390 12.01 -20.95 -9.55
N ALA A 391 11.91 -19.97 -8.62
CA ALA A 391 13.02 -19.56 -7.76
C ALA A 391 13.25 -20.50 -6.56
N VAL A 392 12.32 -21.42 -6.27
CA VAL A 392 12.44 -22.39 -5.18
C VAL A 392 13.30 -23.57 -5.61
N ARG A 393 14.39 -23.79 -4.90
CA ARG A 393 15.31 -24.89 -5.20
C ARG A 393 14.78 -26.21 -4.68
N PRO A 394 14.88 -27.29 -5.45
CA PRO A 394 14.49 -28.61 -5.01
C PRO A 394 15.39 -29.10 -3.86
N TYR A 395 14.87 -30.07 -3.10
CA TYR A 395 15.61 -30.75 -2.03
C TYR A 395 16.88 -31.43 -2.59
N ALA A 396 18.00 -31.11 -1.97
CA ALA A 396 19.31 -31.64 -2.39
C ALA A 396 19.90 -32.65 -1.39
N GLY A 397 19.11 -33.11 -0.41
CA GLY A 397 19.55 -34.03 0.64
C GLY A 397 19.57 -33.36 2.04
N PRO A 398 19.89 -34.15 3.09
CA PRO A 398 19.96 -33.66 4.46
C PRO A 398 21.12 -32.67 4.64
N PRO A 399 21.12 -31.89 5.73
CA PRO A 399 22.27 -31.09 6.10
C PRO A 399 23.57 -31.96 6.18
N ALA A 400 24.67 -31.41 5.72
CA ALA A 400 25.94 -32.11 5.82
C ALA A 400 26.30 -32.45 7.29
N ALA A 401 27.04 -33.54 7.50
CA ALA A 401 27.41 -33.92 8.85
C ALA A 401 28.20 -32.79 9.55
N GLY A 402 27.74 -32.40 10.74
CA GLY A 402 28.30 -31.28 11.50
C GLY A 402 27.79 -29.90 11.12
N ALA A 403 27.01 -29.76 10.04
CA ALA A 403 26.33 -28.50 9.70
C ALA A 403 25.04 -28.29 10.53
N PHE A 404 24.66 -27.04 10.72
CA PHE A 404 23.40 -26.70 11.39
C PHE A 404 22.21 -27.10 10.54
N THR A 405 21.21 -27.72 11.17
CA THR A 405 19.87 -27.89 10.58
C THR A 405 19.18 -26.54 10.61
N THR A 406 18.97 -25.94 9.44
CA THR A 406 18.31 -24.63 9.34
C THR A 406 16.80 -24.80 9.31
N VAL A 407 16.12 -24.33 10.36
CA VAL A 407 14.68 -24.39 10.49
C VAL A 407 14.07 -23.02 10.23
N LEU A 408 13.19 -22.92 9.25
CA LEU A 408 12.39 -21.73 9.00
C LEU A 408 11.06 -21.84 9.77
N TYR A 409 10.86 -20.98 10.78
CA TYR A 409 9.55 -20.79 11.39
C TYR A 409 8.90 -19.57 10.78
N ALA A 410 7.90 -19.81 9.93
CA ALA A 410 7.18 -18.79 9.18
C ALA A 410 5.68 -18.84 9.46
N PRO A 411 5.23 -18.39 10.65
CA PRO A 411 3.81 -18.38 10.99
C PRO A 411 3.04 -17.35 10.18
N THR A 412 1.75 -17.60 9.93
CA THR A 412 0.86 -16.61 9.36
C THR A 412 0.38 -15.61 10.43
N TRP A 413 -0.44 -14.66 10.07
CA TRP A 413 -0.98 -13.68 11.01
C TRP A 413 -2.35 -14.11 11.54
N GLU A 414 -2.83 -13.43 12.56
CA GLU A 414 -4.04 -13.76 13.32
C GLU A 414 -5.38 -13.67 12.54
N GLY A 415 -5.37 -13.10 11.31
CA GLY A 415 -6.62 -12.93 10.55
C GLY A 415 -7.54 -11.84 11.10
N TRP A 416 -8.75 -11.75 10.53
CA TRP A 416 -9.77 -10.77 10.92
C TRP A 416 -10.88 -11.38 11.77
N ASP A 417 -11.02 -12.72 11.77
CA ASP A 417 -12.14 -13.49 12.33
C ASP A 417 -11.93 -13.90 13.79
N GLY A 418 -10.75 -13.64 14.35
CA GLY A 418 -10.42 -14.00 15.74
C GLY A 418 -10.24 -15.49 15.97
N ASN A 419 -10.16 -16.32 14.92
CA ASN A 419 -9.95 -17.77 15.06
C ASN A 419 -8.51 -18.05 15.55
N PRO A 420 -8.33 -18.69 16.73
CA PRO A 420 -7.01 -19.02 17.27
C PRO A 420 -6.22 -19.97 16.38
N GLY A 421 -6.89 -20.81 15.58
CA GLY A 421 -6.25 -21.70 14.60
C GLY A 421 -5.62 -20.99 13.40
N ASN A 422 -5.78 -19.67 13.27
CA ASN A 422 -5.16 -18.95 12.18
C ASN A 422 -3.64 -18.79 12.34
N THR A 423 -3.12 -18.69 13.56
CA THR A 423 -1.68 -18.47 13.81
C THR A 423 -1.19 -19.23 15.02
N SER A 424 -0.04 -19.89 14.89
CA SER A 424 0.64 -20.56 15.99
C SER A 424 1.36 -19.61 16.96
N VAL A 425 1.56 -18.34 16.58
CA VAL A 425 2.37 -17.38 17.34
C VAL A 425 1.91 -17.25 18.79
N VAL A 426 0.58 -17.24 19.05
CA VAL A 426 0.02 -16.98 20.37
C VAL A 426 0.12 -18.21 21.27
N GLU A 427 -0.32 -19.37 20.77
CA GLU A 427 -0.52 -20.58 21.57
C GLU A 427 0.70 -21.52 21.58
N ALA A 428 1.45 -21.60 20.46
CA ALA A 428 2.57 -22.52 20.28
C ALA A 428 3.92 -21.85 20.07
N GLY A 429 3.93 -20.59 19.61
CA GLY A 429 5.14 -19.96 19.09
C GLY A 429 6.31 -19.91 20.06
N GLU A 430 6.08 -19.62 21.34
CA GLU A 430 7.14 -19.60 22.33
C GLU A 430 7.65 -21.01 22.64
N HIS A 431 6.77 -22.01 22.70
CA HIS A 431 7.16 -23.42 22.96
C HIS A 431 7.97 -23.98 21.79
N LEU A 432 7.50 -23.76 20.56
CA LEU A 432 8.25 -24.15 19.34
C LEU A 432 9.63 -23.53 19.30
N VAL A 433 9.73 -22.22 19.55
CA VAL A 433 11.03 -21.54 19.53
C VAL A 433 11.93 -22.06 20.65
N ARG A 434 11.44 -22.26 21.87
CA ARG A 434 12.25 -22.84 22.97
C ARG A 434 12.74 -24.25 22.64
N ALA A 435 11.86 -25.10 22.08
CA ALA A 435 12.24 -26.45 21.68
C ALA A 435 13.34 -26.47 20.59
N LEU A 436 13.22 -25.57 19.61
CA LEU A 436 14.22 -25.42 18.55
C LEU A 436 15.56 -24.86 19.06
N LEU A 437 15.51 -23.89 19.98
CA LEU A 437 16.70 -23.27 20.55
C LEU A 437 17.44 -24.21 21.53
N ALA A 438 16.73 -25.20 22.10
CA ALA A 438 17.32 -26.21 23.00
C ALA A 438 18.24 -27.20 22.25
N ASP A 439 18.10 -27.36 20.93
CA ASP A 439 18.96 -28.21 20.12
C ASP A 439 20.16 -27.41 19.60
N PRO A 440 21.40 -27.70 20.04
CA PRO A 440 22.60 -26.94 19.62
C PRO A 440 22.88 -27.05 18.12
N GLY A 441 22.42 -28.10 17.45
CA GLY A 441 22.54 -28.30 16.00
C GLY A 441 21.53 -27.57 15.14
N VAL A 442 20.61 -26.82 15.76
CA VAL A 442 19.59 -26.06 15.03
C VAL A 442 20.02 -24.61 14.80
N ARG A 443 19.80 -24.11 13.60
CA ARG A 443 19.78 -22.69 13.26
C ARG A 443 18.35 -22.26 12.96
N LEU A 444 17.80 -21.34 13.74
CA LEU A 444 16.44 -20.84 13.55
C LEU A 444 16.42 -19.60 12.65
N LEU A 445 15.58 -19.62 11.62
CA LEU A 445 15.15 -18.44 10.87
C LEU A 445 13.70 -18.14 11.24
N TYR A 446 13.44 -17.12 12.05
CA TYR A 446 12.10 -16.69 12.42
C TYR A 446 11.64 -15.58 11.49
N LYS A 447 10.62 -15.86 10.66
CA LYS A 447 10.06 -14.91 9.71
C LYS A 447 8.56 -14.73 9.95
N PRO A 448 8.17 -13.85 10.91
CA PRO A 448 6.76 -13.57 11.17
C PRO A 448 6.11 -12.88 9.98
N HIS A 449 4.80 -13.08 9.83
CA HIS A 449 4.04 -12.39 8.80
C HIS A 449 4.06 -10.86 9.05
N PRO A 450 4.14 -10.00 8.01
CA PRO A 450 4.19 -8.53 8.18
C PRO A 450 3.02 -7.92 8.94
N LEU A 451 1.87 -8.61 9.00
CA LEU A 451 0.68 -8.18 9.73
C LEU A 451 0.57 -8.79 11.13
N THR A 452 1.50 -9.64 11.58
CA THR A 452 1.47 -10.22 12.92
C THR A 452 1.36 -9.13 13.99
N GLY A 453 0.35 -9.27 14.87
CA GLY A 453 0.05 -8.30 15.92
C GLY A 453 -0.60 -7.00 15.45
N SER A 454 -1.13 -6.97 14.24
CA SER A 454 -1.87 -5.82 13.71
C SER A 454 -3.31 -5.75 14.25
N VAL A 455 -3.91 -6.88 14.56
CA VAL A 455 -5.28 -7.02 15.05
C VAL A 455 -5.29 -7.47 16.51
N ASP A 456 -4.59 -8.58 16.86
CA ASP A 456 -4.53 -9.10 18.22
C ASP A 456 -3.27 -8.62 18.97
N PRO A 457 -3.42 -7.85 20.08
CA PRO A 457 -2.29 -7.47 20.94
C PRO A 457 -1.53 -8.65 21.55
N ARG A 458 -2.17 -9.83 21.72
CA ARG A 458 -1.51 -11.05 22.23
C ARG A 458 -0.49 -11.55 21.22
N ALA A 459 -0.84 -11.58 19.93
CA ALA A 459 0.08 -11.95 18.85
C ALA A 459 1.30 -11.02 18.80
N ARG A 460 1.10 -9.71 18.97
CA ARG A 460 2.20 -8.74 19.08
C ARG A 460 3.10 -9.02 20.28
N ALA A 461 2.50 -9.30 21.43
CA ALA A 461 3.27 -9.56 22.66
C ALA A 461 4.06 -10.87 22.54
N ALA A 462 3.48 -11.92 21.97
CA ALA A 462 4.15 -13.19 21.72
C ALA A 462 5.29 -13.05 20.71
N ASP A 463 5.09 -12.34 19.58
CA ASP A 463 6.16 -12.04 18.62
C ASP A 463 7.35 -11.31 19.27
N LEU A 464 7.08 -10.34 20.15
CA LEU A 464 8.16 -9.64 20.87
C LEU A 464 8.93 -10.57 21.83
N ARG A 465 8.24 -11.48 22.51
CA ARG A 465 8.88 -12.47 23.39
C ARG A 465 9.70 -13.47 22.60
N ILE A 466 9.19 -13.96 21.47
CA ILE A 466 9.94 -14.84 20.55
C ILE A 466 11.22 -14.16 20.11
N ARG A 467 11.17 -12.92 19.68
CA ARG A 467 12.36 -12.16 19.27
C ARG A 467 13.37 -11.99 20.41
N GLU A 468 12.90 -11.83 21.65
CA GLU A 468 13.80 -11.75 22.80
C GLU A 468 14.42 -13.10 23.14
N LEU A 469 13.69 -14.21 23.02
CA LEU A 469 14.23 -15.57 23.16
C LEU A 469 15.36 -15.81 22.15
N VAL A 470 15.14 -15.48 20.88
CA VAL A 470 16.16 -15.62 19.83
C VAL A 470 17.41 -14.77 20.14
N ARG A 471 17.21 -13.52 20.60
CA ARG A 471 18.36 -12.67 20.98
C ARG A 471 19.12 -13.20 22.19
N ALA A 472 18.40 -13.75 23.20
CA ALA A 472 19.02 -14.35 24.37
C ALA A 472 19.86 -15.57 23.97
N ALA A 473 19.31 -16.46 23.17
CA ALA A 473 20.03 -17.63 22.66
C ALA A 473 21.28 -17.26 21.88
N ASN A 474 21.23 -16.22 21.04
CA ASN A 474 22.42 -15.74 20.31
C ASN A 474 23.49 -15.14 21.24
N ARG A 475 23.11 -14.53 22.37
CA ARG A 475 24.08 -14.01 23.35
C ARG A 475 24.79 -15.18 24.09
N GLU A 476 24.07 -16.24 24.39
CA GLU A 476 24.59 -17.41 25.07
C GLU A 476 25.47 -18.30 24.16
N ARG A 477 25.03 -18.46 22.90
CA ARG A 477 25.67 -19.38 21.97
C ARG A 477 27.06 -18.95 21.58
N GLY A 478 27.25 -17.68 21.22
CA GLY A 478 28.54 -17.13 20.79
C GLY A 478 29.22 -17.92 19.69
N GLY A 479 30.23 -17.36 19.06
CA GLY A 479 30.98 -18.05 18.01
C GLY A 479 31.73 -17.09 17.08
N PRO A 480 32.50 -17.62 16.12
CA PRO A 480 33.20 -16.80 15.14
C PRO A 480 32.21 -16.01 14.30
N ARG A 481 32.52 -14.76 14.04
CA ARG A 481 31.75 -13.87 13.16
C ARG A 481 32.48 -13.68 11.85
N PRO A 482 31.76 -13.48 10.74
CA PRO A 482 32.35 -13.04 9.48
C PRO A 482 33.17 -11.78 9.70
N ASP A 483 34.21 -11.61 8.90
CA ASP A 483 35.08 -10.45 8.99
C ASP A 483 34.37 -9.15 8.52
N ALA A 484 35.01 -8.00 8.73
CA ALA A 484 34.47 -6.71 8.34
C ALA A 484 34.27 -6.60 6.81
N SER A 485 34.97 -7.44 6.02
CA SER A 485 34.86 -7.44 4.55
C SER A 485 33.47 -7.94 4.09
N ALA A 486 32.89 -8.93 4.78
CA ALA A 486 31.58 -9.45 4.50
C ALA A 486 30.49 -8.38 4.73
N ALA A 487 30.59 -7.62 5.82
CA ALA A 487 29.71 -6.51 6.11
C ALA A 487 29.83 -5.37 5.07
N ALA A 488 31.07 -5.07 4.66
CA ALA A 488 31.32 -4.08 3.61
C ALA A 488 30.79 -4.54 2.25
N ALA A 489 30.94 -5.81 1.90
CA ALA A 489 30.38 -6.41 0.70
C ALA A 489 28.86 -6.30 0.67
N LEU A 490 28.18 -6.66 1.77
CA LEU A 490 26.72 -6.52 1.90
C LEU A 490 26.28 -5.06 1.72
N ALA A 491 26.97 -4.10 2.36
CA ALA A 491 26.66 -2.69 2.22
C ALA A 491 26.85 -2.21 0.76
N GLY A 492 27.91 -2.66 0.07
CA GLY A 492 28.13 -2.38 -1.34
C GLY A 492 27.03 -2.93 -2.24
N ARG A 493 26.61 -4.20 -2.03
CA ARG A 493 25.49 -4.81 -2.78
C ARG A 493 24.16 -4.15 -2.49
N ALA A 494 23.91 -3.74 -1.24
CA ALA A 494 22.73 -2.98 -0.88
C ALA A 494 22.69 -1.61 -1.61
N ALA A 495 23.80 -0.89 -1.63
CA ALA A 495 23.91 0.38 -2.34
C ALA A 495 23.72 0.23 -3.86
N GLU A 496 24.25 -0.81 -4.47
CA GLU A 496 24.04 -1.12 -5.88
C GLU A 496 22.57 -1.42 -6.19
N LEU A 497 21.96 -2.29 -5.39
CA LEU A 497 20.55 -2.66 -5.54
C LEU A 497 19.64 -1.44 -5.33
N ASP A 498 19.93 -0.60 -4.33
CA ASP A 498 19.21 0.64 -4.10
C ASP A 498 19.37 1.61 -5.28
N ARG A 499 20.55 1.71 -5.88
CA ARG A 499 20.79 2.52 -7.09
C ARG A 499 19.97 2.02 -8.28
N LEU A 500 19.94 0.71 -8.51
CA LEU A 500 19.16 0.10 -9.60
C LEU A 500 17.64 0.20 -9.38
N THR A 501 17.21 0.12 -8.12
CA THR A 501 15.80 0.17 -7.71
C THR A 501 15.40 1.54 -7.18
N ALA A 502 16.35 2.44 -6.88
CA ALA A 502 16.11 3.80 -6.45
C ALA A 502 15.43 4.55 -7.56
N ALA A 503 14.21 4.54 -7.47
CA ALA A 503 13.43 5.30 -8.36
C ALA A 503 13.43 6.74 -7.83
N GLY A 504 14.14 7.62 -8.49
CA GLY A 504 13.98 9.07 -8.31
C GLY A 504 12.52 9.48 -8.38
N PHE A 505 11.68 8.68 -9.06
CA PHE A 505 10.23 8.86 -9.10
C PHE A 505 9.54 8.58 -7.75
N ARG A 506 10.13 7.79 -6.82
CA ARG A 506 9.53 7.54 -5.49
C ARG A 506 9.52 8.80 -4.63
N SER A 507 10.52 9.65 -4.76
CA SER A 507 10.63 10.93 -4.05
C SER A 507 9.91 12.07 -4.77
N ALA A 508 9.30 11.82 -5.93
CA ALA A 508 8.57 12.83 -6.68
C ALA A 508 7.41 13.42 -5.89
N ALA A 509 7.28 14.71 -5.97
CA ALA A 509 6.32 15.47 -5.20
C ALA A 509 4.88 15.38 -5.71
N ASP A 510 4.72 15.17 -7.01
CA ASP A 510 3.45 15.03 -7.71
C ASP A 510 3.55 14.08 -8.92
N GLN A 511 2.45 13.94 -9.65
CA GLN A 511 2.34 12.99 -10.75
C GLN A 511 3.18 13.39 -11.96
N ALA A 512 3.17 14.69 -12.32
CA ALA A 512 3.93 15.19 -13.44
C ALA A 512 5.45 15.03 -13.20
N GLU A 513 5.92 15.35 -11.99
CA GLU A 513 7.31 15.13 -11.63
C GLU A 513 7.67 13.63 -11.58
N ARG A 514 6.72 12.77 -11.17
CA ARG A 514 6.93 11.32 -11.17
C ARG A 514 7.15 10.80 -12.57
N MET A 515 6.34 11.21 -13.52
CA MET A 515 6.52 10.83 -14.92
C MET A 515 7.78 11.43 -15.52
N LEU A 516 8.14 12.66 -15.13
CA LEU A 516 9.41 13.29 -15.56
C LEU A 516 10.63 12.49 -15.06
N ARG A 517 10.57 12.00 -13.81
CA ARG A 517 11.68 11.28 -13.17
C ARG A 517 11.64 9.75 -13.41
N GLN A 518 10.66 9.24 -14.14
CA GLN A 518 10.66 7.84 -14.48
C GLN A 518 11.90 7.47 -15.30
N PRO A 519 12.50 6.29 -15.07
CA PRO A 519 13.59 5.85 -15.91
C PRO A 519 13.12 5.72 -17.35
N ALA A 520 13.98 6.02 -18.30
CA ALA A 520 13.76 5.65 -19.68
C ALA A 520 13.57 4.13 -19.79
N PRO A 521 12.76 3.63 -20.74
CA PRO A 521 12.69 2.21 -21.03
C PRO A 521 14.10 1.71 -21.36
N GLU A 522 14.67 0.90 -20.49
CA GLU A 522 16.02 0.34 -20.66
C GLU A 522 15.88 -1.18 -20.70
N ALA A 523 16.16 -1.77 -21.85
CA ALA A 523 16.13 -3.23 -22.01
C ALA A 523 17.17 -3.87 -21.10
N GLY A 524 16.76 -4.93 -20.38
CA GLY A 524 17.62 -5.67 -19.48
C GLY A 524 17.74 -5.10 -18.06
N ARG A 525 17.03 -4.03 -17.71
CA ARG A 525 17.02 -3.48 -16.36
C ARG A 525 16.48 -4.48 -15.33
N ALA A 526 15.39 -5.18 -15.66
CA ALA A 526 14.85 -6.22 -14.78
C ALA A 526 15.87 -7.34 -14.55
N ALA A 527 16.61 -7.75 -15.58
CA ALA A 527 17.67 -8.73 -15.46
C ALA A 527 18.84 -8.23 -14.60
N ALA A 528 19.21 -6.94 -14.73
CA ALA A 528 20.24 -6.33 -13.88
C ALA A 528 19.79 -6.26 -12.42
N VAL A 529 18.54 -5.92 -12.14
CA VAL A 529 17.98 -5.93 -10.78
C VAL A 529 17.98 -7.34 -10.21
N ARG A 530 17.52 -8.35 -10.94
CA ARG A 530 17.56 -9.75 -10.47
C ARG A 530 18.99 -10.22 -10.13
N ARG A 531 19.98 -9.90 -10.97
CA ARG A 531 21.39 -10.21 -10.66
C ARG A 531 21.87 -9.50 -9.40
N ALA A 532 21.50 -8.23 -9.22
CA ALA A 532 21.85 -7.49 -8.02
C ALA A 532 21.13 -8.01 -6.77
N GLU A 533 19.89 -8.46 -6.90
CA GLU A 533 19.13 -9.13 -5.82
C GLU A 533 19.80 -10.44 -5.41
N ALA A 534 20.17 -11.28 -6.38
CA ALA A 534 20.88 -12.53 -6.11
C ALA A 534 22.24 -12.28 -5.44
N ALA A 535 23.02 -11.31 -5.94
CA ALA A 535 24.31 -10.95 -5.35
C ALA A 535 24.16 -10.33 -3.94
N TRP A 536 23.08 -9.57 -3.71
CA TRP A 536 22.75 -9.06 -2.38
C TRP A 536 22.39 -10.20 -1.42
N GLU A 537 21.57 -11.15 -1.88
CA GLU A 537 21.15 -12.30 -1.08
C GLU A 537 22.35 -13.17 -0.68
N GLU A 538 23.25 -13.46 -1.62
CA GLU A 538 24.49 -14.17 -1.34
C GLU A 538 25.33 -13.44 -0.29
N ALA A 539 25.57 -12.14 -0.48
CA ALA A 539 26.29 -11.31 0.48
C ALA A 539 25.59 -11.24 1.84
N TYR A 540 24.25 -11.20 1.87
CA TYR A 540 23.47 -11.21 3.12
C TYR A 540 23.74 -12.48 3.92
N TRP A 541 23.62 -13.66 3.30
CA TRP A 541 23.86 -14.93 4.00
C TRP A 541 25.32 -15.10 4.39
N ALA A 542 26.27 -14.63 3.57
CA ALA A 542 27.69 -14.65 3.89
C ALA A 542 28.10 -13.70 5.03
N SER A 543 27.34 -12.62 5.24
CA SER A 543 27.57 -11.65 6.32
C SER A 543 27.09 -12.13 7.69
N LEU A 544 26.36 -13.24 7.74
CA LEU A 544 25.80 -13.80 8.97
C LEU A 544 26.60 -15.01 9.44
N PRO A 545 26.88 -15.11 10.74
CA PRO A 545 27.46 -16.33 11.29
C PRO A 545 26.57 -17.54 11.03
N GLU A 546 27.16 -18.70 10.73
CA GLU A 546 26.37 -19.91 10.50
C GLU A 546 25.62 -20.39 11.74
N TRP A 547 26.16 -20.10 12.92
CA TRP A 547 25.57 -20.46 14.20
C TRP A 547 24.45 -19.54 14.64
N GLU A 548 24.34 -18.33 14.08
CA GLU A 548 23.44 -17.30 14.57
C GLU A 548 21.99 -17.53 14.10
N HIS A 549 21.07 -17.54 15.05
CA HIS A 549 19.63 -17.53 14.76
C HIS A 549 19.22 -16.17 14.21
N GLN A 550 18.30 -16.13 13.25
CA GLN A 550 17.90 -14.90 12.58
C GLN A 550 16.42 -14.57 12.78
N VAL A 551 16.12 -13.29 12.94
CA VAL A 551 14.76 -12.73 12.91
C VAL A 551 14.62 -11.88 11.66
N VAL A 552 13.88 -12.38 10.68
CA VAL A 552 13.73 -11.76 9.36
C VAL A 552 12.41 -11.01 9.30
N THR A 553 12.41 -9.72 9.59
CA THR A 553 11.21 -8.86 9.58
C THR A 553 11.09 -7.95 8.38
N ASP A 554 12.20 -7.74 7.68
CA ASP A 554 12.25 -6.90 6.50
C ASP A 554 11.72 -7.63 5.26
N THR A 555 11.47 -6.88 4.20
CA THR A 555 11.06 -7.41 2.90
C THR A 555 12.17 -8.19 2.21
N ARG A 556 13.41 -7.99 2.62
CA ARG A 556 14.62 -8.70 2.17
C ARG A 556 15.30 -9.38 3.37
N PRO A 557 15.70 -10.66 3.22
CA PRO A 557 15.48 -11.55 2.07
C PRO A 557 14.01 -11.92 1.90
N PRO A 558 13.57 -12.16 0.65
CA PRO A 558 12.20 -12.61 0.37
C PRO A 558 11.97 -14.03 0.91
N LEU A 559 10.70 -14.45 0.99
CA LEU A 559 10.32 -15.74 1.56
C LEU A 559 10.96 -16.91 0.83
N TYR A 560 11.02 -16.89 -0.49
CA TYR A 560 11.63 -17.98 -1.28
C TYR A 560 13.14 -18.10 -1.07
N ALA A 561 13.82 -16.99 -0.80
CA ALA A 561 15.23 -17.03 -0.37
C ALA A 561 15.41 -17.76 0.98
N CYS A 562 14.45 -17.55 1.91
CA CYS A 562 14.44 -18.30 3.17
C CYS A 562 14.11 -19.79 2.95
N PHE A 563 13.21 -20.14 2.00
CA PHE A 563 12.94 -21.52 1.60
C PHE A 563 14.21 -22.23 1.09
N ASN A 564 14.98 -21.53 0.23
CA ASN A 564 16.20 -22.06 -0.33
C ASN A 564 17.29 -22.30 0.72
N ARG A 565 17.26 -21.57 1.83
CA ARG A 565 18.24 -21.69 2.92
C ARG A 565 17.80 -22.68 4.01
N ALA A 566 16.52 -22.93 4.16
CA ALA A 566 15.97 -23.81 5.17
C ALA A 566 16.05 -25.28 4.74
N ASP A 567 16.29 -26.18 5.71
CA ASP A 567 16.17 -27.63 5.57
C ASP A 567 14.76 -28.11 5.95
N LEU A 568 14.06 -27.32 6.78
CA LEU A 568 12.75 -27.60 7.36
C LEU A 568 11.93 -26.32 7.43
N LEU A 569 10.64 -26.41 7.11
CA LEU A 569 9.64 -25.37 7.40
C LEU A 569 8.75 -25.78 8.57
N ILE A 570 8.53 -24.88 9.53
CA ILE A 570 7.42 -24.94 10.47
C ILE A 570 6.51 -23.75 10.17
N SER A 571 5.22 -24.00 9.98
CA SER A 571 4.25 -22.94 9.63
C SER A 571 2.85 -23.29 10.15
N ASP A 572 1.89 -22.47 9.78
CA ASP A 572 0.46 -22.67 10.01
C ASP A 572 -0.22 -23.08 8.70
N VAL A 573 -1.50 -23.44 8.72
CA VAL A 573 -2.29 -23.67 7.50
C VAL A 573 -2.36 -22.39 6.68
N SER A 574 -1.55 -22.31 5.65
CA SER A 574 -1.41 -21.11 4.80
C SER A 574 -0.80 -21.44 3.44
N SER A 575 -0.87 -20.50 2.50
CA SER A 575 -0.23 -20.61 1.19
C SER A 575 1.29 -20.77 1.25
N VAL A 576 1.93 -20.45 2.36
CA VAL A 576 3.38 -20.64 2.58
C VAL A 576 3.74 -22.12 2.45
N ILE A 577 2.91 -23.02 2.97
CA ILE A 577 3.14 -24.47 2.88
C ILE A 577 3.01 -24.94 1.43
N SER A 578 1.93 -24.52 0.74
CA SER A 578 1.73 -24.88 -0.66
C SER A 578 2.92 -24.46 -1.54
N ASP A 579 3.44 -23.25 -1.30
CA ASP A 579 4.61 -22.75 -2.02
C ASP A 579 5.90 -23.52 -1.63
N PHE A 580 6.07 -23.90 -0.34
CA PHE A 580 7.23 -24.63 0.14
C PHE A 580 7.30 -26.07 -0.38
N LEU A 581 6.14 -26.71 -0.64
CA LEU A 581 6.04 -28.04 -1.22
C LEU A 581 6.78 -28.17 -2.57
N ALA A 582 6.93 -27.06 -3.31
CA ALA A 582 7.74 -27.04 -4.53
C ALA A 582 9.21 -27.43 -4.27
N SER A 583 9.71 -27.27 -3.05
CA SER A 583 11.06 -27.68 -2.68
C SER A 583 11.19 -29.20 -2.44
N GLY A 584 10.11 -29.92 -2.13
CA GLY A 584 10.13 -31.31 -1.69
C GLY A 584 10.70 -31.53 -0.28
N LYS A 585 11.11 -30.48 0.41
CA LYS A 585 11.72 -30.54 1.77
C LYS A 585 10.67 -30.90 2.84
N PRO A 586 11.11 -31.50 3.97
CA PRO A 586 10.25 -31.74 5.12
C PRO A 586 9.61 -30.46 5.65
N TYR A 587 8.37 -30.56 6.12
CA TYR A 587 7.69 -29.46 6.79
C TYR A 587 6.75 -29.93 7.89
N ALA A 588 6.46 -29.04 8.82
CA ALA A 588 5.52 -29.27 9.90
C ALA A 588 4.47 -28.15 10.00
N VAL A 589 3.30 -28.51 10.48
CA VAL A 589 2.19 -27.57 10.70
C VAL A 589 1.80 -27.61 12.17
N ALA A 590 1.76 -26.44 12.79
CA ALA A 590 1.29 -26.30 14.16
C ALA A 590 -0.24 -26.37 14.22
N ASN A 591 -0.78 -27.33 14.94
CA ASN A 591 -2.22 -27.43 15.23
C ASN A 591 -2.56 -26.64 16.49
N THR A 592 -2.98 -25.41 16.33
CA THR A 592 -3.50 -24.55 17.41
C THR A 592 -5.04 -24.50 17.42
N SER A 593 -5.68 -25.31 16.58
CA SER A 593 -7.12 -25.51 16.61
C SER A 593 -7.49 -26.53 17.71
N THR A 594 -8.78 -26.62 18.03
CA THR A 594 -9.31 -27.63 18.96
C THR A 594 -9.54 -28.99 18.29
N LEU A 595 -9.18 -29.14 17.01
CA LEU A 595 -9.41 -30.35 16.23
C LEU A 595 -8.41 -31.45 16.62
N ALA A 596 -8.88 -32.67 16.72
CA ALA A 596 -8.02 -33.85 16.78
C ALA A 596 -7.19 -33.98 15.50
N GLU A 597 -6.00 -34.58 15.57
CA GLU A 597 -5.05 -34.62 14.45
C GLU A 597 -5.64 -35.24 13.18
N ASP A 598 -6.40 -36.32 13.29
CA ASP A 598 -7.03 -37.01 12.18
C ASP A 598 -8.07 -36.11 11.47
N VAL A 599 -8.83 -35.34 12.23
CA VAL A 599 -9.80 -34.36 11.71
C VAL A 599 -9.06 -33.17 11.09
N PHE A 600 -7.99 -32.71 11.73
CA PHE A 600 -7.18 -31.61 11.24
C PHE A 600 -6.53 -31.94 9.89
N ARG A 601 -5.95 -33.15 9.73
CA ARG A 601 -5.40 -33.64 8.46
C ARG A 601 -6.44 -33.74 7.37
N LYS A 602 -7.65 -34.21 7.68
CA LYS A 602 -8.77 -34.31 6.72
C LYS A 602 -9.31 -32.94 6.31
N SER A 603 -9.25 -31.97 7.20
CA SER A 603 -9.80 -30.61 6.96
C SER A 603 -8.92 -29.76 6.07
N PHE A 604 -7.61 -30.04 6.04
CA PHE A 604 -6.63 -29.22 5.34
C PHE A 604 -5.68 -30.07 4.49
N PRO A 605 -5.85 -30.09 3.14
CA PRO A 605 -5.01 -30.85 2.23
C PRO A 605 -3.51 -30.67 2.46
N THR A 606 -3.04 -29.44 2.75
CA THR A 606 -1.62 -29.15 3.00
C THR A 606 -1.08 -29.81 4.27
N VAL A 607 -1.95 -30.31 5.16
CA VAL A 607 -1.53 -31.00 6.38
C VAL A 607 -1.35 -32.50 6.15
N ALA A 608 -1.87 -33.06 5.05
CA ALA A 608 -1.86 -34.50 4.81
C ALA A 608 -0.45 -35.10 4.87
N ALA A 609 0.56 -34.41 4.30
CA ALA A 609 1.96 -34.82 4.28
C ALA A 609 2.86 -34.02 5.23
N ALA A 610 2.28 -33.39 6.25
CA ALA A 610 3.01 -32.62 7.26
C ALA A 610 3.26 -33.43 8.54
N THR A 611 4.33 -33.15 9.25
CA THR A 611 4.37 -33.47 10.68
C THR A 611 3.46 -32.49 11.42
N VAL A 612 2.45 -32.98 12.14
CA VAL A 612 1.55 -32.13 12.93
C VAL A 612 2.20 -31.90 14.30
N LEU A 613 2.38 -30.64 14.66
CA LEU A 613 2.94 -30.24 15.95
C LEU A 613 1.83 -29.73 16.87
N THR A 614 1.82 -30.25 18.09
CA THR A 614 0.96 -29.77 19.17
C THR A 614 1.49 -28.45 19.77
N PRO A 615 0.67 -27.65 20.45
CA PRO A 615 1.10 -26.36 21.02
C PRO A 615 2.24 -26.45 22.03
N ASP A 616 2.46 -27.60 22.67
CA ASP A 616 3.56 -27.87 23.59
C ASP A 616 4.91 -28.15 22.90
N ALA A 617 4.90 -28.27 21.56
CA ALA A 617 6.07 -28.52 20.72
C ALA A 617 6.81 -29.84 21.01
N SER A 618 6.14 -30.84 21.65
CA SER A 618 6.76 -32.13 22.03
C SER A 618 7.25 -32.94 20.81
N GLY A 619 6.67 -32.76 19.63
CA GLY A 619 7.07 -33.43 18.38
C GLY A 619 8.34 -32.89 17.72
N VAL A 620 8.90 -31.76 18.16
CA VAL A 620 10.05 -31.11 17.52
C VAL A 620 11.32 -32.00 17.46
N PRO A 621 11.71 -32.73 18.52
CA PRO A 621 12.91 -33.59 18.43
C PRO A 621 12.80 -34.68 17.36
N GLY A 622 11.67 -35.37 17.27
CA GLY A 622 11.42 -36.40 16.24
C GLY A 622 11.44 -35.82 14.82
N LEU A 623 10.86 -34.64 14.63
CA LEU A 623 10.90 -33.92 13.37
C LEU A 623 12.33 -33.56 12.94
N LEU A 624 13.17 -33.07 13.85
CA LEU A 624 14.56 -32.75 13.56
C LEU A 624 15.38 -34.00 13.21
N GLU A 625 15.09 -35.12 13.85
CA GLU A 625 15.73 -36.40 13.53
C GLU A 625 15.36 -36.88 12.12
N ALA A 626 14.10 -36.77 11.70
CA ALA A 626 13.65 -37.10 10.34
C ALA A 626 14.31 -36.22 9.28
N VAL A 627 14.55 -34.94 9.57
CA VAL A 627 15.26 -34.02 8.65
C VAL A 627 16.73 -34.41 8.50
N ARG A 628 17.38 -34.82 9.58
CA ARG A 628 18.80 -35.20 9.59
C ARG A 628 19.06 -36.58 9.00
N ARG A 629 18.05 -37.45 9.07
CA ARG A 629 18.08 -38.84 8.62
C ARG A 629 16.95 -39.14 7.67
N PRO A 630 17.16 -38.96 6.35
CA PRO A 630 16.09 -39.12 5.34
C PRO A 630 15.40 -40.50 5.35
N GLU A 631 16.10 -41.53 5.82
CA GLU A 631 15.56 -42.89 6.00
C GLU A 631 14.44 -42.94 7.07
N ARG A 632 14.32 -41.94 7.91
CA ARG A 632 13.27 -41.80 8.91
C ARG A 632 12.14 -40.84 8.46
N ASP A 633 12.25 -40.32 7.26
CA ASP A 633 11.23 -39.43 6.69
C ASP A 633 10.15 -40.23 5.98
N GLU A 634 9.24 -40.78 6.74
CA GLU A 634 8.13 -41.60 6.25
C GLU A 634 7.16 -40.81 5.34
N LEU A 635 7.15 -39.46 5.42
CA LEU A 635 6.22 -38.60 4.68
C LEU A 635 6.77 -38.15 3.31
N ALA A 636 7.97 -38.55 2.90
CA ALA A 636 8.59 -38.09 1.65
C ALA A 636 7.73 -38.42 0.40
N GLY A 637 7.20 -39.67 0.33
CA GLY A 637 6.33 -40.10 -0.76
C GLY A 637 4.99 -39.34 -0.79
N GLU A 638 4.41 -39.13 0.39
CA GLU A 638 3.15 -38.38 0.52
C GLU A 638 3.33 -36.90 0.15
N ARG A 639 4.49 -36.31 0.48
CA ARG A 639 4.81 -34.94 0.07
C ARG A 639 4.92 -34.81 -1.44
N ALA A 640 5.55 -35.76 -2.12
CA ALA A 640 5.65 -35.77 -3.56
C ALA A 640 4.28 -35.89 -4.23
N ALA A 641 3.42 -36.79 -3.74
CA ALA A 641 2.04 -36.94 -4.22
C ALA A 641 1.21 -35.68 -3.96
N LEU A 642 1.37 -35.08 -2.77
CA LEU A 642 0.67 -33.85 -2.42
C LEU A 642 1.14 -32.64 -3.26
N ALA A 643 2.44 -32.53 -3.53
CA ALA A 643 2.98 -31.50 -4.41
C ALA A 643 2.36 -31.60 -5.81
N LEU A 644 2.26 -32.81 -6.38
CA LEU A 644 1.60 -33.03 -7.66
C LEU A 644 0.12 -32.60 -7.63
N ARG A 645 -0.59 -32.94 -6.57
CA ARG A 645 -2.00 -32.60 -6.42
C ARG A 645 -2.25 -31.10 -6.21
N LEU A 646 -1.36 -30.39 -5.48
CA LEU A 646 -1.54 -28.97 -5.18
C LEU A 646 -0.96 -28.06 -6.28
N LEU A 647 0.15 -28.44 -6.90
CA LEU A 647 0.91 -27.59 -7.83
C LEU A 647 0.82 -28.08 -9.29
N GLY A 648 0.29 -29.28 -9.49
CA GLY A 648 0.25 -29.94 -10.81
C GLY A 648 1.60 -30.56 -11.20
N PRO A 649 1.69 -31.12 -12.41
CA PRO A 649 2.89 -31.81 -12.90
C PRO A 649 4.06 -30.82 -13.05
N THR A 650 5.29 -31.37 -13.00
CA THR A 650 6.52 -30.60 -13.27
C THR A 650 6.75 -30.38 -14.77
N GLU A 651 6.24 -31.29 -15.60
CA GLU A 651 6.30 -31.24 -17.06
C GLU A 651 4.88 -31.37 -17.69
N PRO A 652 4.49 -30.45 -18.57
CA PRO A 652 5.19 -29.20 -18.90
C PRO A 652 5.29 -28.28 -17.69
N SER A 653 6.31 -27.45 -17.67
CA SER A 653 6.57 -26.52 -16.56
C SER A 653 5.38 -25.59 -16.29
N SER A 654 5.26 -25.09 -15.06
CA SER A 654 4.22 -24.11 -14.71
C SER A 654 4.24 -22.87 -15.61
N GLN A 655 5.44 -22.43 -16.03
CA GLN A 655 5.58 -21.29 -16.94
C GLN A 655 5.04 -21.63 -18.35
N GLU A 656 5.27 -22.84 -18.83
CA GLU A 656 4.75 -23.29 -20.15
C GLU A 656 3.24 -23.44 -20.12
N ARG A 657 2.67 -24.02 -19.06
CA ARG A 657 1.21 -24.12 -18.86
C ARG A 657 0.58 -22.73 -18.78
N PHE A 658 1.18 -21.82 -18.02
CA PHE A 658 0.75 -20.43 -17.94
C PHE A 658 0.79 -19.72 -19.31
N ALA A 659 1.87 -19.86 -20.06
CA ALA A 659 1.98 -19.31 -21.41
C ALA A 659 0.96 -19.93 -22.37
N GLY A 660 0.71 -21.24 -22.26
CA GLY A 660 -0.33 -21.95 -23.01
C GLY A 660 -1.73 -21.41 -22.74
N ALA A 661 -2.09 -21.23 -21.48
CA ALA A 661 -3.37 -20.65 -21.07
C ALA A 661 -3.56 -19.21 -21.60
N VAL A 662 -2.51 -18.37 -21.51
CA VAL A 662 -2.55 -17.01 -22.08
C VAL A 662 -2.80 -17.04 -23.59
N ARG A 663 -2.16 -17.94 -24.34
CA ARG A 663 -2.37 -18.09 -25.78
C ARG A 663 -3.80 -18.53 -26.09
N SER A 664 -4.28 -19.57 -25.42
CA SER A 664 -5.64 -20.14 -25.64
C SER A 664 -6.71 -19.08 -25.38
N LEU A 665 -6.64 -18.39 -24.23
CA LEU A 665 -7.60 -17.34 -23.89
C LEU A 665 -7.46 -16.13 -24.84
N GLY A 666 -6.25 -15.80 -25.27
CA GLY A 666 -5.98 -14.75 -26.27
C GLY A 666 -6.59 -15.06 -27.64
N GLU A 667 -6.54 -16.32 -28.09
CA GLU A 667 -7.22 -16.78 -29.31
C GLU A 667 -8.75 -16.71 -29.16
N ALA A 668 -9.28 -17.11 -28.01
CA ALA A 668 -10.70 -16.96 -27.70
C ALA A 668 -11.16 -15.49 -27.78
N ALA A 669 -10.33 -14.53 -27.31
CA ALA A 669 -10.60 -13.10 -27.45
C ALA A 669 -10.63 -12.66 -28.93
N VAL A 670 -9.69 -13.14 -29.74
CA VAL A 670 -9.67 -12.85 -31.20
C VAL A 670 -10.92 -13.37 -31.88
N ARG A 671 -11.30 -14.65 -31.63
CA ARG A 671 -12.53 -15.24 -32.18
C ARG A 671 -13.77 -14.47 -31.72
N HIS A 672 -13.81 -14.03 -30.47
CA HIS A 672 -14.93 -13.23 -29.94
C HIS A 672 -15.06 -11.88 -30.66
N ARG A 673 -13.95 -11.15 -30.83
CA ARG A 673 -13.91 -9.86 -31.56
C ARG A 673 -14.39 -10.03 -33.02
N ALA A 674 -13.94 -11.07 -33.67
CA ALA A 674 -14.35 -11.35 -35.06
C ALA A 674 -15.87 -11.57 -35.16
N ARG A 675 -16.46 -12.34 -34.23
CA ARG A 675 -17.93 -12.55 -34.18
C ARG A 675 -18.68 -11.25 -33.90
N MET A 676 -18.17 -10.40 -32.98
CA MET A 676 -18.77 -9.08 -32.70
C MET A 676 -18.76 -8.20 -33.96
N ALA A 677 -17.63 -8.13 -34.65
CA ALA A 677 -17.48 -7.32 -35.86
C ALA A 677 -18.45 -7.83 -36.99
N GLN A 678 -18.59 -9.13 -37.14
CA GLN A 678 -19.54 -9.72 -38.11
C GLN A 678 -20.99 -9.35 -37.77
N ARG A 679 -21.38 -9.46 -36.48
CA ARG A 679 -22.74 -9.07 -36.05
C ARG A 679 -23.02 -7.61 -36.34
N LEU A 680 -22.11 -6.71 -36.00
CA LEU A 680 -22.25 -5.27 -36.28
C LEU A 680 -22.33 -4.97 -37.77
N ALA A 681 -21.64 -5.73 -38.62
CA ALA A 681 -21.72 -5.60 -40.09
C ALA A 681 -23.02 -6.13 -40.67
N THR A 682 -23.66 -7.11 -40.00
CA THR A 682 -24.92 -7.73 -40.44
C THR A 682 -26.18 -7.08 -39.84
N GLU A 683 -26.04 -6.30 -38.79
CA GLU A 683 -27.13 -5.45 -38.29
C GLU A 683 -27.44 -4.42 -39.37
N LEU A 684 -28.58 -4.60 -40.07
CA LEU A 684 -29.09 -3.64 -41.04
C LEU A 684 -29.13 -2.23 -40.42
N PRO A 685 -28.79 -1.18 -41.20
CA PRO A 685 -28.96 0.18 -40.72
C PRO A 685 -30.40 0.33 -40.24
N PHE A 686 -30.57 0.91 -39.03
CA PHE A 686 -31.88 1.27 -38.52
C PHE A 686 -32.71 1.85 -39.68
N PRO A 687 -33.95 1.36 -39.94
CA PRO A 687 -34.78 1.94 -40.98
C PRO A 687 -34.87 3.44 -40.70
N ALA A 688 -34.49 4.22 -41.69
CA ALA A 688 -34.57 5.68 -41.59
C ALA A 688 -35.94 6.04 -41.01
N PRO A 689 -36.01 6.97 -40.02
CA PRO A 689 -37.30 7.36 -39.44
C PRO A 689 -38.26 7.70 -40.60
N ARG A 690 -39.38 6.98 -40.70
CA ARG A 690 -40.42 7.26 -41.69
C ARG A 690 -40.70 8.74 -41.59
N ARG A 691 -40.35 9.51 -42.63
CA ARG A 691 -40.81 10.87 -42.76
C ARG A 691 -42.33 10.78 -42.78
N GLU A 692 -42.99 11.22 -41.71
CA GLU A 692 -44.41 11.44 -41.73
C GLU A 692 -44.68 12.41 -42.88
N PRO A 693 -45.69 12.11 -43.73
CA PRO A 693 -46.06 13.05 -44.78
C PRO A 693 -46.47 14.38 -44.13
N ALA A 694 -45.93 15.47 -44.67
CA ALA A 694 -46.17 16.79 -44.18
C ALA A 694 -47.70 17.00 -44.04
N ARG A 695 -48.21 17.18 -42.83
CA ARG A 695 -49.58 17.60 -42.59
C ARG A 695 -49.74 19.01 -43.15
N SER A 696 -50.66 19.14 -44.07
CA SER A 696 -51.12 20.43 -44.58
C SER A 696 -51.53 21.37 -43.43
N PRO A 697 -51.24 22.65 -43.50
CA PRO A 697 -51.58 23.58 -42.42
C PRO A 697 -53.12 23.74 -42.33
N ALA A 698 -53.66 23.47 -41.14
CA ALA A 698 -55.02 23.79 -40.81
C ALA A 698 -55.18 25.30 -40.50
N PRO A 699 -56.36 25.96 -40.80
CA PRO A 699 -56.51 27.40 -40.71
C PRO A 699 -56.55 27.91 -39.27
N SER A 700 -56.05 29.12 -39.11
CA SER A 700 -55.94 29.89 -37.88
C SER A 700 -57.29 30.07 -37.15
N ALA A 701 -57.33 29.72 -35.87
CA ALA A 701 -58.40 30.16 -34.95
C ALA A 701 -57.78 31.09 -33.89
N THR A 702 -58.43 32.21 -33.69
CA THR A 702 -58.23 33.35 -32.79
C THR A 702 -58.12 32.95 -31.29
N PRO A 703 -57.45 33.73 -30.43
CA PRO A 703 -57.28 33.41 -29.04
C PRO A 703 -58.45 33.81 -28.15
N SER A 704 -58.79 32.92 -27.21
CA SER A 704 -59.67 33.25 -26.08
C SER A 704 -58.86 33.12 -24.76
N ALA A 705 -59.18 34.02 -23.85
CA ALA A 705 -58.48 34.38 -22.65
C ALA A 705 -58.57 33.38 -21.47
N ALA A 706 -57.54 33.38 -20.70
CA ALA A 706 -57.42 33.28 -19.22
C ALA A 706 -58.01 32.08 -18.46
N SER A 707 -57.14 31.34 -17.82
CA SER A 707 -57.31 30.87 -16.42
C SER A 707 -56.01 30.45 -15.84
N ALA A 708 -55.68 30.92 -14.63
CA ALA A 708 -54.45 30.70 -13.87
C ALA A 708 -54.38 29.28 -13.27
N PRO A 709 -53.22 28.71 -13.07
CA PRO A 709 -53.07 27.44 -12.34
C PRO A 709 -52.79 27.66 -10.85
N ALA A 710 -53.36 26.76 -10.03
CA ALA A 710 -53.10 26.60 -8.59
C ALA A 710 -51.76 25.89 -8.31
N PRO A 711 -51.15 26.05 -7.12
CA PRO A 711 -49.81 25.60 -6.83
C PRO A 711 -49.73 24.10 -6.47
N SER A 712 -48.71 23.45 -6.99
CA SER A 712 -48.33 22.06 -6.67
C SER A 712 -47.48 22.00 -5.42
N ALA A 713 -47.81 21.02 -4.55
CA ALA A 713 -47.16 20.72 -3.30
C ALA A 713 -45.79 20.07 -3.51
N ALA A 714 -44.85 20.38 -2.60
CA ALA A 714 -43.53 19.78 -2.49
C ALA A 714 -43.60 18.36 -1.91
N PRO A 715 -42.69 17.45 -2.25
CA PRO A 715 -42.50 16.21 -1.49
C PRO A 715 -41.38 16.35 -0.46
N GLU A 716 -41.65 15.81 0.73
CA GLU A 716 -40.73 15.69 1.85
C GLU A 716 -39.58 14.66 1.60
N PRO A 717 -38.50 14.76 2.38
CA PRO A 717 -37.36 13.86 2.24
C PRO A 717 -37.49 12.65 3.15
N HIS A 718 -37.22 11.44 2.61
CA HIS A 718 -36.98 10.25 3.42
C HIS A 718 -35.45 10.03 3.57
N GLY A 719 -35.03 10.10 4.82
CA GLY A 719 -33.73 9.60 5.24
C GLY A 719 -33.78 8.09 5.62
N HIS A 720 -32.63 7.52 5.76
CA HIS A 720 -32.15 6.26 6.37
C HIS A 720 -31.36 5.42 5.34
N ALA A 721 -30.24 4.89 5.67
CA ALA A 721 -29.31 4.55 6.74
C ALA A 721 -27.94 4.27 6.09
#